data_0ff7b172dbe34be2d273d1090eefaf15
#
_entry.id   0ff7b172dbe34be2d273d1090eefaf15
#
_cell.length_a   1.000
_cell.length_b   1.000
_cell.length_c   1.000
_cell.angle_alpha   90.00
_cell.angle_beta   90.00
_cell.angle_gamma   90.00
#
_symmetry.space_group_name_H-M   'P 1'
#
loop_
_entity.id
_entity.type
_entity.pdbx_description
1 polymer ?
#
loop_
_entity_poly.entity_id
_entity_poly.type
_entity_poly.pdbx_seq_one_letter_code
_entity_poly.pdbx_strand_id
1 'polypeptide(L)'
;MMKNKTKIIFSIIVIVIVILSCYYIYGKTAKVFSLSYNSQRISVTNPIMVNIDDKNLISASVCFAPATNDGRGYYVPLFFTTGESLPSHINENYNPTNILISSFGKNPSDVSIKIAETYWSKIELAVIISNYNDALISSPLASYLNAPLIFKGGNVQNFLERNHINNAIIVGSGDYDVGIKRLNNRAEIWDYYLERLNENGDKCDYIVVTNPNDINKPVMIPYLSLSSAVLASYRKAVVITGDYTIGQSWINQLGYGTGDAGSGERGEDPDTLTDDQEINLQKSINEKAIKIDNDIDYAVDFLKNKGMDPEYLALVGGPVSLPMLYIKNPIWYENANNGDNGEEYLATDSYYGDLDITLEPAKNVKGEYICYGEPGEYNGSNYEYANPELYTPELAVGRIVAANVLDASALVVRSLDYDETPKYHSILTSRMCGDASANCAEHQRAEAFLPNGILSTRLQWPGTPADYALGFWKPKDTFSSHTAGDPALMTKANFIIYNGHGFPDGWYYYWAHAHDYDNSGDTIRTEDVRDLEMKPSIVFSASCLCSALDWPTIWAGATDERPGNPDTFFSLGLIHAGALAHIGSTEESWGAFFGGEFNGYGDFELATTYFKELLDDDLSIGKAHSIARQKYYSQYNSAFDKTCFLENVLYGEPAVNP
;
A
#
# COMPACT_ATOMS: atom_id res chain seq x y z
N MET A 1 -20.68 67.41 -54.25
CA MET A 1 -20.43 67.57 -52.80
C MET A 1 -21.21 66.60 -51.89
N MET A 2 -22.42 66.15 -52.24
CA MET A 2 -23.22 65.21 -51.45
C MET A 2 -22.65 63.76 -51.35
N LYS A 3 -22.06 63.20 -52.41
CA LYS A 3 -21.52 61.84 -52.41
C LYS A 3 -20.35 61.61 -51.44
N ASN A 4 -19.59 62.65 -51.06
CA ASN A 4 -18.49 62.52 -50.14
C ASN A 4 -18.98 62.58 -48.67
N LYS A 5 -20.04 63.28 -48.33
CA LYS A 5 -20.60 63.29 -47.00
C LYS A 5 -21.21 61.97 -46.60
N THR A 6 -21.86 61.25 -47.53
CA THR A 6 -22.43 59.92 -47.28
C THR A 6 -21.35 58.86 -47.02
N LYS A 7 -20.21 58.90 -47.74
CA LYS A 7 -19.07 57.99 -47.47
C LYS A 7 -18.43 58.23 -46.12
N ILE A 8 -18.31 59.48 -45.71
CA ILE A 8 -17.76 59.81 -44.36
C ILE A 8 -18.65 59.32 -43.25
N ILE A 9 -19.98 59.51 -43.36
CA ILE A 9 -20.96 59.04 -42.40
C ILE A 9 -20.95 57.53 -42.31
N PHE A 10 -20.90 56.82 -43.41
CA PHE A 10 -20.81 55.34 -43.47
C PHE A 10 -19.56 54.82 -42.82
N SER A 11 -18.38 55.45 -43.07
CA SER A 11 -17.13 55.06 -42.43
C SER A 11 -17.15 55.28 -40.92
N ILE A 12 -17.75 56.36 -40.43
CA ILE A 12 -17.89 56.62 -39.00
C ILE A 12 -18.82 55.57 -38.33
N ILE A 13 -19.92 55.21 -38.98
CA ILE A 13 -20.83 54.16 -38.44
C ILE A 13 -20.13 52.80 -38.40
N VAL A 14 -19.34 52.42 -39.41
CA VAL A 14 -18.59 51.17 -39.40
C VAL A 14 -17.53 51.17 -38.27
N ILE A 15 -16.81 52.27 -38.09
CA ILE A 15 -15.83 52.41 -37.01
C ILE A 15 -16.48 52.31 -35.63
N VAL A 16 -17.66 52.93 -35.44
CA VAL A 16 -18.41 52.84 -34.20
C VAL A 16 -18.92 51.43 -33.94
N ILE A 17 -19.40 50.73 -34.95
CA ILE A 17 -19.82 49.32 -34.84
C ILE A 17 -18.63 48.44 -34.52
N VAL A 18 -17.49 48.63 -35.14
CA VAL A 18 -16.23 47.88 -34.82
C VAL A 18 -15.80 48.16 -33.39
N ILE A 19 -15.78 49.39 -32.95
CA ILE A 19 -15.44 49.77 -31.57
C ILE A 19 -16.44 49.18 -30.55
N LEU A 20 -17.74 49.21 -30.85
CA LEU A 20 -18.76 48.61 -29.98
C LEU A 20 -18.68 47.08 -30.00
N SER A 21 -18.37 46.47 -31.15
CA SER A 21 -18.13 45.03 -31.25
C SER A 21 -16.85 44.61 -30.50
N CYS A 22 -15.79 45.38 -30.62
CA CYS A 22 -14.58 45.19 -29.81
C CYS A 22 -14.85 45.39 -28.32
N TYR A 23 -15.63 46.43 -27.98
CA TYR A 23 -16.03 46.66 -26.58
C TYR A 23 -16.95 45.55 -26.04
N TYR A 24 -17.80 44.97 -26.88
CA TYR A 24 -18.67 43.85 -26.54
C TYR A 24 -17.90 42.53 -26.48
N ILE A 25 -16.90 42.34 -27.33
CA ILE A 25 -16.04 41.15 -27.36
C ILE A 25 -14.94 41.23 -26.26
N TYR A 26 -14.38 42.43 -26.04
CA TYR A 26 -13.37 42.66 -24.97
C TYR A 26 -13.97 43.13 -23.65
N GLY A 27 -15.23 43.52 -23.60
CA GLY A 27 -15.91 43.99 -22.39
C GLY A 27 -16.37 42.89 -21.43
N LYS A 28 -16.31 41.63 -21.84
CA LYS A 28 -16.16 40.54 -20.87
C LYS A 28 -14.69 40.61 -20.43
N THR A 29 -14.39 41.39 -19.39
CA THR A 29 -13.12 41.29 -18.70
C THR A 29 -12.93 39.82 -18.35
N ALA A 30 -12.04 39.16 -19.09
CA ALA A 30 -11.66 37.79 -18.75
C ALA A 30 -11.26 37.83 -17.27
N LYS A 31 -12.00 37.09 -16.44
CA LYS A 31 -11.67 37.00 -15.03
C LYS A 31 -10.26 36.38 -14.94
N VAL A 32 -9.35 37.12 -14.31
CA VAL A 32 -7.96 36.69 -14.16
C VAL A 32 -7.86 35.80 -12.93
N PHE A 33 -7.19 34.67 -13.08
CA PHE A 33 -6.89 33.78 -11.97
C PHE A 33 -6.00 34.52 -10.95
N SER A 34 -6.42 34.54 -9.69
CA SER A 34 -5.65 35.15 -8.61
C SER A 34 -4.85 34.08 -7.87
N LEU A 35 -3.61 34.35 -7.56
CA LEU A 35 -2.78 33.51 -6.68
C LEU A 35 -3.08 33.74 -5.20
N SER A 36 -3.82 34.84 -4.85
CA SER A 36 -4.22 35.13 -3.48
C SER A 36 -5.66 34.66 -3.26
N TYR A 37 -5.83 33.64 -2.45
CA TYR A 37 -7.13 33.09 -2.02
C TYR A 37 -7.03 32.64 -0.56
N ASN A 38 -8.15 32.71 0.16
CA ASN A 38 -8.25 32.33 1.56
C ASN A 38 -9.59 31.63 1.83
N SER A 39 -9.66 30.37 1.41
CA SER A 39 -10.78 29.51 1.76
C SER A 39 -10.76 29.14 3.24
N GLN A 40 -11.93 29.03 3.85
CA GLN A 40 -12.08 28.70 5.26
C GLN A 40 -12.85 27.39 5.41
N ARG A 41 -12.17 26.37 5.94
CA ARG A 41 -12.77 25.08 6.28
C ARG A 41 -13.56 25.21 7.60
N ILE A 42 -14.65 24.48 7.71
CA ILE A 42 -15.33 24.26 8.98
C ILE A 42 -14.50 23.26 9.78
N SER A 43 -14.15 23.61 11.02
CA SER A 43 -13.43 22.69 11.89
C SER A 43 -14.32 21.50 12.24
N VAL A 44 -13.92 20.31 11.80
CA VAL A 44 -14.52 19.03 12.20
C VAL A 44 -13.58 18.37 13.18
N THR A 45 -14.09 17.92 14.30
CA THR A 45 -13.30 17.31 15.38
C THR A 45 -13.52 15.80 15.49
N ASN A 46 -14.66 15.32 15.00
CA ASN A 46 -15.00 13.92 15.10
C ASN A 46 -14.52 13.18 13.85
N PRO A 47 -13.93 11.99 14.00
CA PRO A 47 -13.65 11.10 12.90
C PRO A 47 -14.86 10.86 12.01
N ILE A 48 -14.63 10.65 10.72
CA ILE A 48 -15.67 10.46 9.72
C ILE A 48 -15.56 9.06 9.13
N MET A 49 -16.68 8.36 9.00
CA MET A 49 -16.79 7.11 8.25
C MET A 49 -17.76 7.31 7.09
N VAL A 50 -17.25 7.23 5.87
CA VAL A 50 -18.03 7.33 4.64
C VAL A 50 -18.50 5.93 4.26
N ASN A 51 -19.79 5.69 4.39
CA ASN A 51 -20.43 4.47 3.94
C ASN A 51 -20.82 4.61 2.45
N ILE A 52 -20.23 3.77 1.62
CA ILE A 52 -20.44 3.72 0.17
C ILE A 52 -21.64 2.82 -0.12
N ASP A 53 -22.82 3.32 0.15
CA ASP A 53 -24.10 2.65 -0.05
C ASP A 53 -24.60 2.67 -1.50
N ASP A 54 -23.95 3.43 -2.39
CA ASP A 54 -24.19 3.47 -3.84
C ASP A 54 -22.85 3.44 -4.60
N LYS A 55 -22.59 2.32 -5.30
CA LYS A 55 -21.37 2.11 -6.08
C LYS A 55 -21.16 3.13 -7.20
N ASN A 56 -22.22 3.77 -7.73
CA ASN A 56 -22.10 4.82 -8.74
C ASN A 56 -21.50 6.12 -8.17
N LEU A 57 -21.48 6.27 -6.87
CA LEU A 57 -20.99 7.46 -6.17
C LEU A 57 -19.59 7.27 -5.57
N ILE A 58 -19.04 6.08 -5.66
CA ILE A 58 -17.76 5.71 -5.01
C ILE A 58 -16.63 6.69 -5.37
N SER A 59 -16.53 7.10 -6.62
CA SER A 59 -15.52 8.05 -7.07
C SER A 59 -15.56 9.39 -6.34
N ALA A 60 -16.75 9.81 -5.89
CA ALA A 60 -16.91 11.07 -5.17
C ALA A 60 -16.46 10.99 -3.71
N SER A 61 -16.27 9.78 -3.15
CA SER A 61 -15.76 9.61 -1.78
C SER A 61 -14.36 10.21 -1.60
N VAL A 62 -13.56 10.26 -2.66
CA VAL A 62 -12.23 10.91 -2.62
C VAL A 62 -12.29 12.39 -2.26
N CYS A 63 -13.42 13.07 -2.51
CA CYS A 63 -13.60 14.49 -2.19
C CYS A 63 -13.62 14.76 -0.66
N PHE A 64 -13.76 13.74 0.17
CA PHE A 64 -13.60 13.87 1.61
C PHE A 64 -12.13 14.06 2.03
N ALA A 65 -11.15 13.58 1.26
CA ALA A 65 -9.74 13.73 1.62
C ALA A 65 -9.33 15.19 1.83
N PRO A 66 -9.56 16.15 0.91
CA PRO A 66 -9.28 17.56 1.17
C PRO A 66 -10.23 18.21 2.20
N ALA A 67 -11.37 17.60 2.52
CA ALA A 67 -12.25 18.09 3.58
C ALA A 67 -11.73 17.77 4.98
N THR A 68 -10.97 16.69 5.11
CA THR A 68 -10.47 16.17 6.40
C THR A 68 -8.98 16.41 6.62
N ASN A 69 -8.25 16.92 5.63
CA ASN A 69 -6.81 17.05 5.70
C ASN A 69 -6.31 18.25 4.87
N ASP A 70 -5.37 19.05 5.38
CA ASP A 70 -4.76 20.17 4.64
C ASP A 70 -3.25 19.99 4.39
N GLY A 71 -2.68 18.85 4.80
CA GLY A 71 -1.24 18.60 4.68
C GLY A 71 -0.37 19.55 5.49
N ARG A 72 -0.94 20.36 6.41
CA ARG A 72 -0.25 21.40 7.18
C ARG A 72 -0.63 21.42 8.66
N GLY A 73 -1.18 20.31 9.15
CA GLY A 73 -1.53 20.10 10.56
C GLY A 73 -3.03 19.99 10.86
N TYR A 74 -3.92 20.30 9.91
CA TYR A 74 -5.32 19.94 10.05
C TYR A 74 -5.54 18.53 9.53
N TYR A 75 -5.92 17.63 10.41
CA TYR A 75 -6.24 16.25 10.10
C TYR A 75 -7.44 15.75 10.90
N VAL A 76 -8.32 15.01 10.25
CA VAL A 76 -9.46 14.32 10.85
C VAL A 76 -9.45 12.89 10.31
N PRO A 77 -9.43 11.86 11.17
CA PRO A 77 -9.49 10.46 10.75
C PRO A 77 -10.65 10.20 9.79
N LEU A 78 -10.35 9.59 8.64
CA LEU A 78 -11.31 9.32 7.57
C LEU A 78 -11.31 7.84 7.23
N PHE A 79 -12.43 7.17 7.44
CA PHE A 79 -12.67 5.78 7.13
C PHE A 79 -13.60 5.63 5.94
N PHE A 80 -13.42 4.59 5.15
CA PHE A 80 -14.33 4.18 4.09
C PHE A 80 -14.88 2.78 4.40
N THR A 81 -16.18 2.54 4.10
CA THR A 81 -16.81 1.23 4.27
C THR A 81 -17.80 0.98 3.15
N THR A 82 -17.97 -0.27 2.75
CA THR A 82 -19.03 -0.73 1.83
C THR A 82 -20.11 -1.54 2.54
N GLY A 83 -20.11 -1.47 3.86
CA GLY A 83 -21.07 -2.14 4.74
C GLY A 83 -20.44 -3.19 5.66
N GLU A 84 -19.11 -3.23 5.72
CA GLU A 84 -18.37 -4.08 6.66
C GLU A 84 -18.71 -3.72 8.11
N SER A 85 -18.68 -4.72 8.97
CA SER A 85 -18.82 -4.52 10.42
C SER A 85 -17.64 -3.70 10.94
N LEU A 86 -17.92 -2.68 11.74
CA LEU A 86 -16.88 -1.85 12.34
C LEU A 86 -16.16 -2.68 13.43
N PRO A 87 -14.84 -2.94 13.28
CA PRO A 87 -14.08 -3.58 14.36
C PRO A 87 -14.18 -2.81 15.67
N SER A 88 -14.22 -3.52 16.80
CA SER A 88 -14.41 -2.91 18.12
C SER A 88 -13.33 -1.87 18.42
N HIS A 89 -12.08 -2.13 18.11
CA HIS A 89 -10.98 -1.19 18.33
C HIS A 89 -11.13 0.13 17.54
N ILE A 90 -11.74 0.12 16.33
CA ILE A 90 -12.03 1.35 15.58
C ILE A 90 -13.18 2.10 16.26
N ASN A 91 -14.23 1.38 16.68
CA ASN A 91 -15.37 1.99 17.32
C ASN A 91 -15.02 2.60 18.69
N GLU A 92 -14.21 1.92 19.49
CA GLU A 92 -13.80 2.37 20.81
C GLU A 92 -12.81 3.54 20.76
N ASN A 93 -11.83 3.49 19.84
CA ASN A 93 -10.79 4.53 19.77
C ASN A 93 -11.25 5.76 19.01
N TYR A 94 -12.09 5.62 17.99
CA TYR A 94 -12.44 6.71 17.08
C TYR A 94 -13.90 7.13 17.14
N ASN A 95 -14.84 6.22 17.40
CA ASN A 95 -16.28 6.47 17.40
C ASN A 95 -16.72 7.37 16.20
N PRO A 96 -16.46 6.96 14.96
CA PRO A 96 -16.61 7.83 13.80
C PRO A 96 -18.08 8.14 13.50
N THR A 97 -18.31 9.38 13.04
CA THR A 97 -19.62 9.76 12.51
C THR A 97 -19.87 9.07 11.17
N ASN A 98 -20.90 8.24 11.10
CA ASN A 98 -21.27 7.52 9.88
C ASN A 98 -22.03 8.43 8.90
N ILE A 99 -21.57 8.50 7.66
CA ILE A 99 -22.13 9.30 6.57
C ILE A 99 -22.44 8.41 5.38
N LEU A 100 -23.72 8.35 4.98
CA LEU A 100 -24.11 7.66 3.74
C LEU A 100 -23.77 8.55 2.55
N ILE A 101 -22.98 8.06 1.59
CA ILE A 101 -22.59 8.85 0.41
C ILE A 101 -23.79 9.26 -0.42
N SER A 102 -24.82 8.42 -0.53
CA SER A 102 -26.08 8.72 -1.26
C SER A 102 -26.87 9.89 -0.67
N SER A 103 -26.65 10.22 0.62
CA SER A 103 -27.29 11.37 1.24
C SER A 103 -26.77 12.71 0.74
N PHE A 104 -25.61 12.73 0.08
CA PHE A 104 -24.99 13.94 -0.47
C PHE A 104 -25.42 14.26 -1.90
N GLY A 105 -25.90 13.29 -2.68
CA GLY A 105 -26.34 13.53 -4.04
C GLY A 105 -26.62 12.25 -4.82
N LYS A 106 -26.96 12.41 -6.10
CA LYS A 106 -27.29 11.29 -7.00
C LYS A 106 -26.23 11.01 -8.07
N ASN A 107 -25.24 11.84 -8.15
CA ASN A 107 -24.10 11.70 -9.07
C ASN A 107 -22.86 12.34 -8.44
N PRO A 108 -21.65 12.02 -8.92
CA PRO A 108 -20.41 12.51 -8.32
C PRO A 108 -20.30 14.05 -8.23
N SER A 109 -20.86 14.78 -9.20
CA SER A 109 -20.84 16.25 -9.18
C SER A 109 -21.69 16.81 -8.03
N ASP A 110 -22.91 16.31 -7.84
CA ASP A 110 -23.79 16.77 -6.77
C ASP A 110 -23.20 16.42 -5.39
N VAL A 111 -22.65 15.20 -5.26
CA VAL A 111 -21.99 14.76 -4.03
C VAL A 111 -20.80 15.66 -3.68
N SER A 112 -19.91 15.92 -4.63
CA SER A 112 -18.72 16.76 -4.39
C SER A 112 -19.08 18.21 -4.04
N ILE A 113 -20.09 18.77 -4.69
CA ILE A 113 -20.64 20.10 -4.35
C ILE A 113 -21.19 20.10 -2.91
N LYS A 114 -21.96 19.06 -2.55
CA LYS A 114 -22.54 18.97 -1.20
C LYS A 114 -21.45 18.81 -0.12
N ILE A 115 -20.40 18.06 -0.40
CA ILE A 115 -19.21 17.96 0.48
C ILE A 115 -18.60 19.35 0.65
N ALA A 116 -18.35 20.09 -0.44
CA ALA A 116 -17.80 21.43 -0.38
C ALA A 116 -18.65 22.36 0.49
N GLU A 117 -19.97 22.38 0.30
CA GLU A 117 -20.90 23.20 1.08
C GLU A 117 -21.03 22.77 2.55
N THR A 118 -20.70 21.51 2.86
CA THR A 118 -20.77 20.99 4.22
C THR A 118 -19.50 21.32 5.01
N TYR A 119 -18.33 21.28 4.36
CA TYR A 119 -17.03 21.35 5.05
C TYR A 119 -16.29 22.67 4.87
N TRP A 120 -16.77 23.59 4.04
CA TRP A 120 -16.20 24.94 3.94
C TRP A 120 -17.25 26.00 4.27
N SER A 121 -16.91 26.93 5.14
CA SER A 121 -17.71 28.13 5.44
C SER A 121 -17.50 29.23 4.41
N LYS A 122 -16.32 29.22 3.74
CA LYS A 122 -15.96 30.15 2.67
C LYS A 122 -15.08 29.43 1.67
N ILE A 123 -15.41 29.52 0.38
CA ILE A 123 -14.64 28.93 -0.71
C ILE A 123 -14.20 30.04 -1.65
N GLU A 124 -12.89 30.26 -1.77
CA GLU A 124 -12.34 31.23 -2.74
C GLU A 124 -11.69 30.58 -3.94
N LEU A 125 -11.34 29.28 -3.81
CA LEU A 125 -10.76 28.44 -4.84
C LEU A 125 -11.43 27.09 -4.83
N ALA A 126 -11.73 26.53 -6.00
CA ALA A 126 -12.14 25.13 -6.17
C ALA A 126 -11.24 24.42 -7.17
N VAL A 127 -10.99 23.14 -6.94
CA VAL A 127 -10.29 22.24 -7.90
C VAL A 127 -11.35 21.41 -8.60
N ILE A 128 -11.54 21.63 -9.91
CA ILE A 128 -12.57 20.98 -10.72
C ILE A 128 -11.91 19.88 -11.54
N ILE A 129 -12.40 18.66 -11.40
CA ILE A 129 -11.83 17.43 -11.96
C ILE A 129 -12.81 16.75 -12.89
N SER A 130 -12.29 15.96 -13.85
CA SER A 130 -13.12 15.31 -14.87
C SER A 130 -13.53 13.89 -14.52
N ASN A 131 -12.69 13.16 -13.78
CA ASN A 131 -12.86 11.73 -13.47
C ASN A 131 -12.15 11.35 -12.18
N TYR A 132 -12.27 10.07 -11.78
CA TYR A 132 -11.70 9.54 -10.55
C TYR A 132 -10.16 9.57 -10.54
N ASN A 133 -9.53 9.28 -11.67
CA ASN A 133 -8.08 9.33 -11.81
C ASN A 133 -7.55 10.76 -11.52
N ASP A 134 -8.17 11.76 -12.13
CA ASP A 134 -7.83 13.17 -11.89
C ASP A 134 -8.03 13.54 -10.41
N ALA A 135 -9.08 12.99 -9.77
CA ALA A 135 -9.37 13.22 -8.37
C ALA A 135 -8.25 12.70 -7.45
N LEU A 136 -7.78 11.47 -7.67
CA LEU A 136 -6.69 10.88 -6.89
C LEU A 136 -5.41 11.70 -7.01
N ILE A 137 -4.99 12.05 -8.24
CA ILE A 137 -3.76 12.82 -8.50
C ILE A 137 -3.87 14.24 -7.92
N SER A 138 -5.06 14.84 -7.93
CA SER A 138 -5.27 16.23 -7.49
C SER A 138 -5.60 16.36 -6.01
N SER A 139 -5.89 15.28 -5.29
CA SER A 139 -6.23 15.31 -3.86
C SER A 139 -5.18 16.02 -3.00
N PRO A 140 -3.86 15.73 -3.12
CA PRO A 140 -2.85 16.41 -2.32
C PRO A 140 -2.80 17.92 -2.62
N LEU A 141 -2.90 18.29 -3.89
CA LEU A 141 -2.96 19.69 -4.29
C LEU A 141 -4.18 20.41 -3.69
N ALA A 142 -5.36 19.81 -3.81
CA ALA A 142 -6.60 20.38 -3.28
C ALA A 142 -6.54 20.51 -1.74
N SER A 143 -6.04 19.50 -1.05
CA SER A 143 -5.81 19.51 0.40
C SER A 143 -4.88 20.64 0.81
N TYR A 144 -3.73 20.73 0.18
CA TYR A 144 -2.71 21.73 0.47
C TYR A 144 -3.16 23.17 0.21
N LEU A 145 -3.98 23.37 -0.83
CA LEU A 145 -4.58 24.66 -1.14
C LEU A 145 -5.82 24.99 -0.31
N ASN A 146 -6.24 24.11 0.60
CA ASN A 146 -7.49 24.23 1.34
C ASN A 146 -8.69 24.48 0.41
N ALA A 147 -8.77 23.73 -0.70
CA ALA A 147 -9.78 23.88 -1.73
C ALA A 147 -10.60 22.58 -1.87
N PRO A 148 -11.93 22.65 -2.06
CA PRO A 148 -12.71 21.46 -2.34
C PRO A 148 -12.39 20.88 -3.72
N LEU A 149 -12.42 19.55 -3.83
CA LEU A 149 -12.47 18.82 -5.09
C LEU A 149 -13.90 18.75 -5.59
N ILE A 150 -14.14 19.16 -6.83
CA ILE A 150 -15.47 19.20 -7.43
C ILE A 150 -15.45 18.41 -8.75
N PHE A 151 -16.27 17.37 -8.82
CA PHE A 151 -16.48 16.67 -10.09
C PHE A 151 -17.24 17.54 -11.09
N LYS A 152 -16.77 17.58 -12.32
CA LYS A 152 -17.42 18.28 -13.43
C LYS A 152 -18.87 17.82 -13.61
N GLY A 153 -19.77 18.77 -13.79
CA GLY A 153 -21.19 18.50 -14.00
C GLY A 153 -21.98 19.77 -14.29
N GLY A 154 -23.28 19.60 -14.63
CA GLY A 154 -24.14 20.71 -15.01
C GLY A 154 -24.36 21.77 -13.93
N ASN A 155 -24.22 21.39 -12.66
CA ASN A 155 -24.47 22.29 -11.51
C ASN A 155 -23.25 23.09 -11.05
N VAL A 156 -22.06 22.81 -11.61
CA VAL A 156 -20.80 23.44 -11.13
C VAL A 156 -20.81 24.95 -11.34
N GLN A 157 -21.26 25.47 -12.49
CA GLN A 157 -21.32 26.90 -12.72
C GLN A 157 -22.23 27.60 -11.69
N ASN A 158 -23.42 27.05 -11.43
CA ASN A 158 -24.34 27.57 -10.42
C ASN A 158 -23.75 27.51 -9.01
N PHE A 159 -22.96 26.45 -8.70
CA PHE A 159 -22.24 26.35 -7.42
C PHE A 159 -21.20 27.45 -7.26
N LEU A 160 -20.40 27.72 -8.30
CA LEU A 160 -19.39 28.78 -8.30
C LEU A 160 -20.04 30.16 -8.08
N GLU A 161 -21.14 30.44 -8.78
CA GLU A 161 -21.87 31.70 -8.70
C GLU A 161 -22.49 31.94 -7.31
N ARG A 162 -23.26 30.96 -6.79
CA ARG A 162 -23.97 31.13 -5.50
C ARG A 162 -23.04 31.18 -4.30
N ASN A 163 -21.84 30.59 -4.40
CA ASN A 163 -20.82 30.64 -3.35
C ASN A 163 -19.79 31.76 -3.60
N HIS A 164 -19.98 32.59 -4.61
CA HIS A 164 -19.09 33.72 -4.96
C HIS A 164 -17.62 33.28 -5.17
N ILE A 165 -17.43 32.09 -5.75
CA ILE A 165 -16.11 31.54 -6.03
C ILE A 165 -15.56 32.21 -7.29
N ASN A 166 -14.44 32.91 -7.16
CA ASN A 166 -13.85 33.67 -8.25
C ASN A 166 -12.66 32.98 -8.95
N ASN A 167 -12.16 31.89 -8.39
CA ASN A 167 -11.02 31.16 -8.92
C ASN A 167 -11.30 29.66 -8.98
N ALA A 168 -10.83 29.03 -10.05
CA ALA A 168 -10.87 27.57 -10.20
C ALA A 168 -9.58 27.04 -10.84
N ILE A 169 -9.09 25.94 -10.31
CA ILE A 169 -8.11 25.08 -11.00
C ILE A 169 -8.93 24.01 -11.73
N ILE A 170 -8.75 23.92 -13.03
CA ILE A 170 -9.44 22.92 -13.85
C ILE A 170 -8.45 21.88 -14.30
N VAL A 171 -8.71 20.62 -13.90
CA VAL A 171 -7.95 19.46 -14.38
C VAL A 171 -8.65 18.90 -15.60
N GLY A 172 -7.98 18.98 -16.75
CA GLY A 172 -8.54 18.60 -18.03
C GLY A 172 -9.40 19.71 -18.67
N SER A 173 -10.57 19.37 -19.19
CA SER A 173 -11.44 20.25 -19.98
C SER A 173 -12.60 20.84 -19.19
N GLY A 174 -13.02 22.03 -19.53
CA GLY A 174 -14.17 22.76 -18.97
C GLY A 174 -13.93 24.25 -19.00
N ASP A 175 -15.00 25.05 -19.11
CA ASP A 175 -14.94 26.49 -19.03
C ASP A 175 -16.03 26.99 -18.09
N TYR A 176 -15.65 27.89 -17.19
CA TYR A 176 -16.51 28.47 -16.16
C TYR A 176 -16.28 29.98 -16.11
N ASP A 177 -17.26 30.73 -15.70
CA ASP A 177 -17.19 32.20 -15.60
C ASP A 177 -16.46 32.63 -14.31
N VAL A 178 -15.18 32.22 -14.20
CA VAL A 178 -14.27 32.52 -13.07
C VAL A 178 -12.84 32.68 -13.59
N GLY A 179 -11.92 33.14 -12.77
CA GLY A 179 -10.48 33.07 -13.07
C GLY A 179 -10.01 31.61 -13.11
N ILE A 180 -9.42 31.19 -14.22
CA ILE A 180 -9.07 29.77 -14.46
C ILE A 180 -7.57 29.59 -14.52
N LYS A 181 -7.04 28.64 -13.74
CA LYS A 181 -5.77 27.93 -13.97
C LYS A 181 -6.09 26.56 -14.52
N ARG A 182 -5.56 26.22 -15.70
CA ARG A 182 -5.78 24.90 -16.32
C ARG A 182 -4.54 24.02 -16.16
N LEU A 183 -4.78 22.74 -15.82
CA LEU A 183 -3.79 21.68 -15.71
C LEU A 183 -4.30 20.51 -16.57
N ASN A 184 -3.53 20.10 -17.59
CA ASN A 184 -4.03 19.19 -18.63
C ASN A 184 -3.60 17.74 -18.43
N ASN A 185 -2.58 17.50 -17.60
CA ASN A 185 -2.01 16.18 -17.37
C ASN A 185 -1.35 16.09 -15.99
N ARG A 186 -0.94 14.87 -15.64
CA ARG A 186 -0.28 14.54 -14.36
C ARG A 186 0.93 15.44 -14.06
N ALA A 187 1.80 15.63 -15.05
CA ALA A 187 3.00 16.42 -14.86
C ALA A 187 2.70 17.90 -14.54
N GLU A 188 1.69 18.51 -15.18
CA GLU A 188 1.27 19.89 -14.88
C GLU A 188 0.63 20.01 -13.48
N ILE A 189 -0.09 18.97 -13.02
CA ILE A 189 -0.65 18.93 -11.65
C ILE A 189 0.48 18.88 -10.63
N TRP A 190 1.44 17.98 -10.82
CA TRP A 190 2.59 17.84 -9.95
C TRP A 190 3.45 19.10 -9.95
N ASP A 191 3.74 19.66 -11.12
CA ASP A 191 4.53 20.88 -11.25
C ASP A 191 3.93 22.03 -10.44
N TYR A 192 2.64 22.28 -10.63
CA TYR A 192 1.93 23.33 -9.89
C TYR A 192 1.87 23.04 -8.39
N TYR A 193 1.69 21.77 -8.00
CA TYR A 193 1.67 21.36 -6.60
C TYR A 193 3.04 21.58 -5.92
N LEU A 194 4.11 21.12 -6.56
CA LEU A 194 5.47 21.27 -6.04
C LEU A 194 5.92 22.73 -5.97
N GLU A 195 5.49 23.57 -6.92
CA GLU A 195 5.67 25.03 -6.81
C GLU A 195 5.05 25.58 -5.50
N ARG A 196 3.82 25.13 -5.15
CA ARG A 196 3.14 25.59 -3.92
C ARG A 196 3.83 25.07 -2.67
N LEU A 197 4.32 23.83 -2.67
CA LEU A 197 5.14 23.31 -1.57
C LEU A 197 6.41 24.14 -1.38
N ASN A 198 7.17 24.34 -2.43
CA ASN A 198 8.42 25.10 -2.40
C ASN A 198 8.24 26.54 -1.94
N GLU A 199 7.17 27.21 -2.34
CA GLU A 199 6.86 28.60 -1.88
C GLU A 199 6.69 28.70 -0.37
N ASN A 200 6.24 27.62 0.27
CA ASN A 200 6.05 27.56 1.73
C ASN A 200 7.24 26.89 2.46
N GLY A 201 8.25 26.42 1.73
CA GLY A 201 9.39 25.71 2.31
C GLY A 201 9.10 24.25 2.69
N ASP A 202 7.97 23.70 2.20
CA ASP A 202 7.61 22.30 2.35
C ASP A 202 8.32 21.45 1.29
N LYS A 203 8.47 20.13 1.57
CA LYS A 203 9.08 19.17 0.69
C LYS A 203 8.09 18.07 0.30
N CYS A 204 8.40 17.39 -0.78
CA CYS A 204 7.74 16.17 -1.22
C CYS A 204 8.79 15.05 -1.26
N ASP A 205 8.84 14.25 -0.22
CA ASP A 205 9.74 13.10 -0.07
C ASP A 205 9.02 11.76 -0.19
N TYR A 206 7.73 11.79 -0.59
CA TYR A 206 6.85 10.65 -0.57
C TYR A 206 6.13 10.45 -1.91
N ILE A 207 6.08 9.21 -2.36
CA ILE A 207 5.37 8.78 -3.57
C ILE A 207 4.27 7.78 -3.18
N VAL A 208 3.08 7.95 -3.73
CA VAL A 208 1.97 6.99 -3.59
C VAL A 208 1.62 6.44 -4.95
N VAL A 209 1.65 5.12 -5.12
CA VAL A 209 1.18 4.42 -6.32
C VAL A 209 -0.16 3.75 -6.05
N THR A 210 -1.11 3.92 -6.95
CA THR A 210 -2.42 3.26 -6.83
C THR A 210 -3.05 2.99 -8.19
N ASN A 211 -4.04 2.09 -8.21
CA ASN A 211 -4.78 1.74 -9.44
C ASN A 211 -6.23 2.23 -9.36
N PRO A 212 -6.60 3.29 -10.11
CA PRO A 212 -7.95 3.84 -10.09
C PRO A 212 -9.02 2.89 -10.65
N ASN A 213 -8.62 1.79 -11.29
CA ASN A 213 -9.57 0.83 -11.86
C ASN A 213 -10.09 -0.19 -10.84
N ASP A 214 -9.55 -0.22 -9.62
CA ASP A 214 -10.03 -1.09 -8.55
C ASP A 214 -11.48 -0.79 -8.11
N ILE A 215 -12.04 0.34 -8.51
CA ILE A 215 -13.46 0.68 -8.31
C ILE A 215 -14.39 0.14 -9.41
N ASN A 216 -13.83 -0.25 -10.57
CA ASN A 216 -14.62 -0.61 -11.75
C ASN A 216 -14.29 -1.98 -12.32
N LYS A 217 -13.12 -2.53 -11.99
CA LYS A 217 -12.68 -3.85 -12.45
C LYS A 217 -12.83 -4.87 -11.33
N PRO A 218 -13.08 -6.12 -11.65
CA PRO A 218 -13.01 -7.18 -10.67
C PRO A 218 -11.55 -7.34 -10.23
N VAL A 219 -11.32 -7.13 -8.95
CA VAL A 219 -10.05 -7.32 -8.27
C VAL A 219 -10.32 -8.02 -6.95
N MET A 220 -9.34 -8.75 -6.41
CA MET A 220 -9.50 -9.49 -5.16
C MET A 220 -9.95 -8.57 -4.01
N ILE A 221 -9.34 -7.38 -3.90
CA ILE A 221 -9.66 -6.39 -2.87
C ILE A 221 -9.96 -5.06 -3.55
N PRO A 222 -11.25 -4.70 -3.71
CA PRO A 222 -11.65 -3.47 -4.37
C PRO A 222 -11.52 -2.24 -3.48
N TYR A 223 -11.48 -1.06 -4.10
CA TYR A 223 -11.62 0.26 -3.48
C TYR A 223 -10.45 0.73 -2.61
N LEU A 224 -9.35 0.00 -2.55
CA LEU A 224 -8.18 0.39 -1.75
C LEU A 224 -7.61 1.74 -2.18
N SER A 225 -7.74 2.08 -3.47
CA SER A 225 -7.30 3.37 -4.03
C SER A 225 -7.90 4.59 -3.34
N LEU A 226 -9.04 4.49 -2.67
CA LEU A 226 -9.62 5.60 -1.88
C LEU A 226 -8.68 6.04 -0.73
N SER A 227 -8.00 5.10 -0.10
CA SER A 227 -7.06 5.38 1.00
C SER A 227 -5.82 6.15 0.53
N SER A 228 -5.45 6.03 -0.75
CA SER A 228 -4.30 6.74 -1.33
C SER A 228 -4.45 8.26 -1.27
N ALA A 229 -5.66 8.78 -1.47
CA ALA A 229 -5.91 10.22 -1.43
C ALA A 229 -5.69 10.81 -0.03
N VAL A 230 -6.09 10.08 1.02
CA VAL A 230 -5.91 10.49 2.41
C VAL A 230 -4.43 10.48 2.78
N LEU A 231 -3.76 9.36 2.49
CA LEU A 231 -2.33 9.19 2.76
C LEU A 231 -1.49 10.25 2.03
N ALA A 232 -1.70 10.41 0.72
CA ALA A 232 -0.94 11.37 -0.08
C ALA A 232 -1.17 12.83 0.35
N SER A 233 -2.40 13.18 0.76
CA SER A 233 -2.70 14.51 1.28
C SER A 233 -1.96 14.80 2.58
N TYR A 234 -1.89 13.85 3.49
CA TYR A 234 -1.19 14.00 4.77
C TYR A 234 0.33 14.05 4.60
N ARG A 235 0.89 13.11 3.82
CA ARG A 235 2.34 12.99 3.57
C ARG A 235 2.87 14.01 2.55
N LYS A 236 2.04 14.90 2.02
CA LYS A 236 2.40 15.85 0.94
C LYS A 236 2.99 15.14 -0.28
N ALA A 237 2.47 13.96 -0.59
CA ALA A 237 2.99 13.09 -1.63
C ALA A 237 2.52 13.47 -3.04
N VAL A 238 3.22 13.01 -4.06
CA VAL A 238 2.67 12.89 -5.41
C VAL A 238 1.99 11.54 -5.57
N VAL A 239 0.91 11.50 -6.38
CA VAL A 239 0.17 10.26 -6.64
C VAL A 239 0.41 9.81 -8.08
N ILE A 240 0.89 8.58 -8.21
CA ILE A 240 1.00 7.86 -9.47
C ILE A 240 -0.23 6.99 -9.65
N THR A 241 -0.85 7.08 -10.81
CA THR A 241 -2.01 6.25 -11.16
C THR A 241 -1.83 5.61 -12.53
N GLY A 242 -2.31 4.39 -12.68
CA GLY A 242 -2.27 3.68 -13.96
C GLY A 242 -3.19 2.46 -13.98
N ASP A 243 -3.41 1.91 -15.17
CA ASP A 243 -4.06 0.60 -15.31
C ASP A 243 -3.01 -0.50 -15.15
N TYR A 244 -2.90 -0.99 -13.94
CA TYR A 244 -1.96 -2.04 -13.55
C TYR A 244 -2.65 -3.38 -13.30
N THR A 245 -3.98 -3.44 -13.47
CA THR A 245 -4.75 -4.67 -13.24
C THR A 245 -4.27 -5.79 -14.16
N ILE A 246 -4.00 -6.96 -13.58
CA ILE A 246 -3.72 -8.17 -14.36
C ILE A 246 -4.93 -8.56 -15.21
N GLY A 247 -4.70 -9.28 -16.31
CA GLY A 247 -5.75 -9.60 -17.28
C GLY A 247 -6.91 -10.40 -16.69
N GLN A 248 -8.15 -10.08 -17.10
CA GLN A 248 -9.37 -10.74 -16.60
C GLN A 248 -9.38 -12.27 -16.82
N SER A 249 -8.75 -12.74 -17.91
CA SER A 249 -8.63 -14.16 -18.17
C SER A 249 -7.86 -14.90 -17.07
N TRP A 250 -6.83 -14.26 -16.54
CA TRP A 250 -6.03 -14.78 -15.44
C TRP A 250 -6.76 -14.69 -14.11
N ILE A 251 -7.46 -13.58 -13.85
CA ILE A 251 -8.32 -13.43 -12.67
C ILE A 251 -9.35 -14.55 -12.59
N ASN A 252 -9.96 -14.91 -13.73
CA ASN A 252 -10.94 -15.98 -13.78
C ASN A 252 -10.31 -17.38 -13.61
N GLN A 253 -9.13 -17.62 -14.18
CA GLN A 253 -8.41 -18.87 -14.02
C GLN A 253 -7.94 -19.11 -12.58
N LEU A 254 -7.52 -18.05 -11.90
CA LEU A 254 -7.08 -18.08 -10.52
C LEU A 254 -8.24 -18.05 -9.51
N GLY A 255 -9.49 -18.08 -9.97
CA GLY A 255 -10.66 -18.02 -9.09
C GLY A 255 -10.94 -16.65 -8.47
N TYR A 256 -10.16 -15.62 -8.81
CA TYR A 256 -10.42 -14.26 -8.37
C TYR A 256 -11.63 -13.67 -9.10
N GLY A 257 -12.53 -13.05 -8.39
CA GLY A 257 -13.56 -12.18 -8.97
C GLY A 257 -14.91 -12.83 -9.25
N THR A 258 -15.17 -14.05 -8.87
CA THR A 258 -16.51 -14.64 -8.99
C THR A 258 -17.44 -14.34 -7.82
N GLY A 259 -17.05 -13.49 -6.88
CA GLY A 259 -17.95 -12.87 -5.88
C GLY A 259 -18.78 -13.79 -4.97
N ASP A 260 -18.79 -15.07 -5.25
CA ASP A 260 -19.55 -16.09 -4.55
C ASP A 260 -18.59 -17.13 -3.94
N ALA A 261 -18.12 -16.86 -2.74
CA ALA A 261 -17.41 -17.84 -1.91
C ALA A 261 -18.25 -19.11 -1.61
N GLY A 262 -19.44 -19.23 -2.20
CA GLY A 262 -20.37 -20.33 -2.01
C GLY A 262 -20.69 -21.17 -3.27
N SER A 263 -20.23 -20.78 -4.45
CA SER A 263 -20.64 -21.46 -5.68
C SER A 263 -19.59 -22.46 -6.20
N GLY A 264 -19.02 -23.31 -5.46
CA GLY A 264 -18.40 -24.60 -5.83
C GLY A 264 -17.68 -24.79 -7.18
N GLU A 265 -17.63 -23.79 -8.04
CA GLU A 265 -16.85 -23.80 -9.27
C GLU A 265 -15.46 -23.19 -8.96
N ARG A 266 -14.58 -24.06 -8.57
CA ARG A 266 -13.16 -23.76 -8.36
C ARG A 266 -12.55 -23.33 -9.70
N GLY A 267 -11.78 -22.25 -9.71
CA GLY A 267 -10.81 -21.99 -10.77
C GLY A 267 -9.89 -23.22 -10.95
N GLU A 268 -9.22 -23.31 -12.07
CA GLU A 268 -8.24 -24.36 -12.26
C GLU A 268 -7.18 -24.25 -11.15
N ASP A 269 -6.83 -25.39 -10.55
CA ASP A 269 -5.76 -25.50 -9.58
C ASP A 269 -4.47 -25.01 -10.25
N PRO A 270 -3.66 -24.16 -9.63
CA PRO A 270 -2.37 -23.76 -10.21
C PRO A 270 -1.51 -24.96 -10.56
N ASP A 271 -1.55 -26.02 -9.75
CA ASP A 271 -0.87 -27.30 -10.06
C ASP A 271 -1.39 -27.96 -11.35
N THR A 272 -2.50 -27.47 -11.90
CA THR A 272 -3.05 -27.95 -13.18
C THR A 272 -2.71 -27.03 -14.36
N LEU A 273 -2.07 -25.88 -14.12
CA LEU A 273 -1.55 -25.06 -15.20
C LEU A 273 -0.42 -25.83 -15.90
N THR A 274 -0.42 -25.76 -17.21
CA THR A 274 0.74 -26.24 -17.98
C THR A 274 1.87 -25.23 -17.84
N ASP A 275 3.11 -25.67 -17.98
CA ASP A 275 4.31 -24.79 -17.96
C ASP A 275 4.12 -23.55 -18.85
N ASP A 276 3.50 -23.71 -20.03
CA ASP A 276 3.23 -22.60 -20.94
C ASP A 276 2.19 -21.60 -20.39
N GLN A 277 1.19 -22.08 -19.65
CA GLN A 277 0.17 -21.21 -19.03
C GLN A 277 0.76 -20.45 -17.86
N GLU A 278 1.56 -21.08 -17.04
CA GLU A 278 2.25 -20.47 -15.93
C GLU A 278 3.23 -19.38 -16.41
N ILE A 279 4.08 -19.69 -17.38
CA ILE A 279 5.00 -18.71 -17.99
C ILE A 279 4.24 -17.51 -18.56
N ASN A 280 3.10 -17.74 -19.24
CA ASN A 280 2.31 -16.65 -19.79
C ASN A 280 1.64 -15.80 -18.71
N LEU A 281 1.22 -16.40 -17.60
CA LEU A 281 0.66 -15.70 -16.45
C LEU A 281 1.71 -14.77 -15.83
N GLN A 282 2.88 -15.29 -15.48
CA GLN A 282 3.98 -14.54 -14.90
C GLN A 282 4.43 -13.41 -15.81
N LYS A 283 4.53 -13.67 -17.11
CA LYS A 283 4.82 -12.62 -18.10
C LYS A 283 3.78 -11.50 -18.07
N SER A 284 2.50 -11.85 -18.02
CA SER A 284 1.41 -10.85 -17.96
C SER A 284 1.46 -10.02 -16.67
N ILE A 285 1.80 -10.64 -15.54
CA ILE A 285 1.98 -9.97 -14.25
C ILE A 285 3.19 -9.04 -14.31
N ASN A 286 4.34 -9.54 -14.77
CA ASN A 286 5.57 -8.79 -14.85
C ASN A 286 5.50 -7.59 -15.82
N GLU A 287 4.76 -7.72 -16.94
CA GLU A 287 4.50 -6.57 -17.82
C GLU A 287 3.80 -5.42 -17.08
N LYS A 288 2.94 -5.72 -16.12
CA LYS A 288 2.28 -4.71 -15.28
C LYS A 288 3.21 -4.18 -14.19
N ALA A 289 3.99 -5.05 -13.56
CA ALA A 289 4.97 -4.66 -12.55
C ALA A 289 6.02 -3.71 -13.14
N ILE A 290 6.58 -4.03 -14.30
CA ILE A 290 7.52 -3.14 -15.00
C ILE A 290 6.89 -1.80 -15.39
N LYS A 291 5.60 -1.80 -15.73
CA LYS A 291 4.91 -0.55 -15.99
C LYS A 291 4.77 0.31 -14.74
N ILE A 292 4.51 -0.30 -13.57
CA ILE A 292 4.49 0.40 -12.27
C ILE A 292 5.87 1.02 -12.03
N ASP A 293 6.90 0.24 -12.19
CA ASP A 293 8.28 0.65 -11.98
C ASP A 293 8.68 1.83 -12.87
N ASN A 294 8.48 1.74 -14.17
CA ASN A 294 8.72 2.86 -15.09
C ASN A 294 7.94 4.14 -14.72
N ASP A 295 6.74 4.02 -14.16
CA ASP A 295 5.96 5.15 -13.67
C ASP A 295 6.56 5.73 -12.37
N ILE A 296 7.19 4.89 -11.53
CA ILE A 296 7.93 5.30 -10.32
C ILE A 296 9.21 6.05 -10.71
N ASP A 297 10.04 5.48 -11.59
CA ASP A 297 11.26 6.11 -12.10
C ASP A 297 10.98 7.50 -12.68
N TYR A 298 9.93 7.59 -13.51
CA TYR A 298 9.50 8.88 -14.05
C TYR A 298 9.15 9.89 -12.94
N ALA A 299 8.46 9.45 -11.89
CA ALA A 299 8.08 10.33 -10.78
C ALA A 299 9.31 10.76 -9.96
N VAL A 300 10.24 9.86 -9.69
CA VAL A 300 11.50 10.14 -8.98
C VAL A 300 12.32 11.16 -9.76
N ASP A 301 12.53 10.93 -11.05
CA ASP A 301 13.23 11.87 -11.92
C ASP A 301 12.55 13.24 -11.95
N PHE A 302 11.22 13.25 -12.03
CA PHE A 302 10.45 14.49 -12.02
C PHE A 302 10.64 15.25 -10.70
N LEU A 303 10.57 14.57 -9.56
CA LEU A 303 10.77 15.14 -8.25
C LEU A 303 12.19 15.67 -8.06
N LYS A 304 13.20 14.86 -8.38
CA LYS A 304 14.62 15.27 -8.31
C LYS A 304 14.91 16.51 -9.18
N ASN A 305 14.33 16.59 -10.38
CA ASN A 305 14.43 17.77 -11.24
C ASN A 305 13.77 19.03 -10.67
N LYS A 306 12.87 18.90 -9.70
CA LYS A 306 12.22 19.99 -8.96
C LYS A 306 12.89 20.29 -7.61
N GLY A 307 14.03 19.64 -7.31
CA GLY A 307 14.77 19.80 -6.08
C GLY A 307 14.15 19.10 -4.87
N MET A 308 13.29 18.11 -5.12
CA MET A 308 12.74 17.21 -4.13
C MET A 308 13.58 15.93 -4.07
N ASP A 309 13.61 15.27 -2.92
CA ASP A 309 14.37 14.05 -2.68
C ASP A 309 13.43 12.98 -2.13
N PRO A 310 12.81 12.15 -2.99
CA PRO A 310 11.89 11.13 -2.54
C PRO A 310 12.62 10.03 -1.76
N GLU A 311 12.07 9.66 -0.61
CA GLU A 311 12.61 8.66 0.29
C GLU A 311 11.64 7.48 0.53
N TYR A 312 10.34 7.72 0.31
CA TYR A 312 9.28 6.76 0.64
C TYR A 312 8.38 6.44 -0.54
N LEU A 313 8.01 5.17 -0.63
CA LEU A 313 7.08 4.66 -1.64
C LEU A 313 5.98 3.84 -0.97
N ALA A 314 4.73 4.28 -1.08
CA ALA A 314 3.57 3.49 -0.69
C ALA A 314 2.85 2.92 -1.91
N LEU A 315 2.68 1.59 -1.93
CA LEU A 315 1.89 0.85 -2.92
C LEU A 315 0.48 0.63 -2.33
N VAL A 316 -0.51 1.40 -2.77
CA VAL A 316 -1.89 1.30 -2.23
C VAL A 316 -2.74 0.44 -3.14
N GLY A 317 -2.85 -0.84 -2.81
CA GLY A 317 -3.59 -1.82 -3.60
C GLY A 317 -3.18 -3.27 -3.32
N GLY A 318 -4.08 -4.20 -3.64
CA GLY A 318 -3.83 -5.64 -3.56
C GLY A 318 -3.08 -6.19 -4.78
N PRO A 319 -2.62 -7.44 -4.75
CA PRO A 319 -1.74 -8.01 -5.76
C PRO A 319 -2.36 -8.10 -7.17
N VAL A 320 -3.68 -8.14 -7.29
CA VAL A 320 -4.38 -8.16 -8.58
C VAL A 320 -4.44 -6.75 -9.21
N SER A 321 -4.55 -5.72 -8.40
CA SER A 321 -4.63 -4.32 -8.84
C SER A 321 -3.27 -3.64 -8.97
N LEU A 322 -2.33 -4.01 -8.10
CA LEU A 322 -0.92 -3.59 -8.11
C LEU A 322 -0.05 -4.84 -7.91
N PRO A 323 0.25 -5.58 -8.97
CA PRO A 323 1.01 -6.83 -8.86
C PRO A 323 2.42 -6.59 -8.32
N MET A 324 2.94 -7.59 -7.62
CA MET A 324 4.36 -7.72 -7.32
C MET A 324 5.12 -8.16 -8.57
N LEU A 325 6.42 -7.97 -8.58
CA LEU A 325 7.28 -8.53 -9.62
C LEU A 325 7.60 -9.99 -9.27
N TYR A 326 7.44 -10.88 -10.25
CA TYR A 326 7.88 -12.27 -10.15
C TYR A 326 9.28 -12.42 -10.72
N ILE A 327 10.19 -12.84 -9.88
CA ILE A 327 11.59 -13.11 -10.23
C ILE A 327 11.94 -14.56 -9.98
N LYS A 328 13.01 -15.03 -10.60
CA LYS A 328 13.52 -16.37 -10.39
C LYS A 328 14.03 -16.52 -8.96
N ASN A 329 13.58 -17.58 -8.28
CA ASN A 329 14.02 -17.87 -6.91
C ASN A 329 15.51 -18.30 -6.90
N PRO A 330 16.38 -17.61 -6.16
CA PRO A 330 17.79 -17.94 -6.09
C PRO A 330 18.08 -19.36 -5.61
N ILE A 331 17.27 -19.90 -4.72
CA ILE A 331 17.45 -21.25 -4.14
C ILE A 331 17.11 -22.36 -5.13
N TRP A 332 16.18 -22.13 -6.03
CA TRP A 332 15.64 -23.19 -6.90
C TRP A 332 16.73 -23.96 -7.65
N TYR A 333 17.79 -23.27 -8.08
CA TYR A 333 18.89 -23.93 -8.81
C TYR A 333 19.79 -24.79 -7.93
N GLU A 334 19.97 -24.45 -6.67
CA GLU A 334 20.79 -25.23 -5.76
C GLU A 334 20.07 -26.54 -5.38
N ASN A 335 18.76 -26.50 -5.24
CA ASN A 335 17.94 -27.62 -4.78
C ASN A 335 17.38 -28.50 -5.92
N ALA A 336 17.25 -28.01 -7.13
CA ALA A 336 16.75 -28.79 -8.27
C ALA A 336 17.53 -30.12 -8.51
N ASN A 337 18.78 -30.16 -8.08
CA ASN A 337 19.61 -31.38 -8.14
C ASN A 337 19.41 -32.34 -6.94
N ASN A 338 18.77 -31.90 -5.86
CA ASN A 338 18.57 -32.67 -4.64
C ASN A 338 17.14 -33.20 -4.47
N GLY A 339 16.23 -32.87 -5.40
CA GLY A 339 14.83 -33.33 -5.37
C GLY A 339 13.94 -32.57 -4.37
N ASP A 340 14.44 -31.51 -3.77
CA ASP A 340 13.65 -30.56 -2.99
C ASP A 340 13.25 -29.42 -3.94
N ASN A 341 11.97 -29.38 -4.28
CA ASN A 341 11.42 -28.45 -5.25
C ASN A 341 10.90 -27.20 -4.53
N GLY A 342 11.81 -26.33 -4.06
CA GLY A 342 11.42 -24.98 -3.73
C GLY A 342 10.77 -24.30 -4.94
N GLU A 343 9.92 -23.31 -4.72
CA GLU A 343 9.22 -22.62 -5.81
C GLU A 343 10.19 -21.98 -6.80
N GLU A 344 9.88 -22.12 -8.08
CA GLU A 344 10.74 -21.64 -9.17
C GLU A 344 10.81 -20.12 -9.22
N TYR A 345 9.76 -19.43 -8.72
CA TYR A 345 9.61 -17.98 -8.77
C TYR A 345 9.15 -17.43 -7.42
N LEU A 346 9.59 -16.25 -7.08
CA LEU A 346 9.12 -15.52 -5.91
C LEU A 346 8.55 -14.16 -6.30
N ALA A 347 7.54 -13.71 -5.58
CA ALA A 347 6.95 -12.40 -5.72
C ALA A 347 7.62 -11.40 -4.78
N THR A 348 7.92 -10.19 -5.27
CA THR A 348 8.59 -9.17 -4.48
C THR A 348 8.11 -7.76 -4.80
N ASP A 349 8.05 -6.90 -3.77
CA ASP A 349 7.92 -5.45 -3.91
C ASP A 349 9.29 -4.73 -3.91
N SER A 350 10.38 -5.47 -3.68
CA SER A 350 11.73 -4.92 -3.53
C SER A 350 12.19 -4.15 -4.77
N TYR A 351 11.79 -4.62 -5.92
CA TYR A 351 12.08 -4.03 -7.22
C TYR A 351 11.62 -2.57 -7.34
N TYR A 352 10.47 -2.24 -6.79
CA TYR A 352 9.92 -0.88 -6.85
C TYR A 352 10.71 0.17 -6.05
N GLY A 353 11.60 -0.28 -5.18
CA GLY A 353 12.46 0.60 -4.39
C GLY A 353 13.83 0.83 -5.01
N ASP A 354 14.19 0.05 -6.02
CA ASP A 354 15.47 0.09 -6.69
C ASP A 354 15.33 0.89 -8.00
N LEU A 355 15.99 2.03 -8.07
CA LEU A 355 15.82 3.00 -9.16
C LEU A 355 16.80 2.80 -10.31
N ASP A 356 17.84 2.01 -10.11
CA ASP A 356 18.95 1.85 -11.07
C ASP A 356 18.82 0.53 -11.87
N ILE A 357 17.90 -0.35 -11.49
CA ILE A 357 17.71 -1.64 -12.14
C ILE A 357 16.95 -1.54 -13.44
N THR A 358 17.52 -2.14 -14.47
CA THR A 358 16.80 -2.48 -15.70
C THR A 358 16.72 -3.99 -15.80
N LEU A 359 15.59 -4.57 -15.46
CA LEU A 359 15.38 -6.01 -15.65
C LEU A 359 15.15 -6.35 -17.12
N GLU A 360 15.98 -7.22 -17.65
CA GLU A 360 15.79 -7.80 -18.97
C GLU A 360 15.13 -9.19 -18.87
N PRO A 361 14.32 -9.56 -19.88
CA PRO A 361 13.75 -10.90 -19.94
C PRO A 361 14.86 -11.94 -20.03
N ALA A 362 14.99 -12.79 -19.01
CA ALA A 362 15.90 -13.93 -19.04
C ALA A 362 15.34 -15.03 -19.95
N LYS A 363 16.19 -15.61 -20.80
CA LYS A 363 15.85 -16.73 -21.68
C LYS A 363 16.60 -17.98 -21.25
N ASN A 364 15.91 -19.13 -21.27
CA ASN A 364 16.58 -20.41 -21.08
C ASN A 364 17.47 -20.76 -22.30
N VAL A 365 18.22 -21.87 -22.19
CA VAL A 365 19.10 -22.37 -23.28
C VAL A 365 18.37 -22.72 -24.58
N LYS A 366 17.03 -22.89 -24.54
CA LYS A 366 16.18 -23.10 -25.71
C LYS A 366 15.71 -21.77 -26.34
N GLY A 367 16.04 -20.63 -25.71
CA GLY A 367 15.57 -19.32 -26.14
C GLY A 367 14.14 -18.98 -25.71
N GLU A 368 13.56 -19.82 -24.85
CA GLU A 368 12.25 -19.59 -24.24
C GLU A 368 12.39 -18.56 -23.11
N TYR A 369 11.39 -17.71 -22.97
CA TYR A 369 11.30 -16.72 -21.91
C TYR A 369 11.02 -17.41 -20.58
N ILE A 370 11.87 -17.22 -19.56
CA ILE A 370 11.68 -17.94 -18.31
C ILE A 370 11.21 -17.00 -17.19
N CYS A 371 11.70 -15.78 -17.12
CA CYS A 371 11.27 -14.75 -16.16
C CYS A 371 12.06 -13.47 -16.38
N TYR A 372 11.73 -12.41 -15.62
CA TYR A 372 12.67 -11.32 -15.41
C TYR A 372 13.67 -11.79 -14.36
N GLY A 373 14.92 -11.66 -14.67
CA GLY A 373 16.02 -11.95 -13.80
C GLY A 373 17.20 -11.08 -14.22
N GLU A 374 18.18 -10.99 -13.37
CA GLU A 374 19.41 -10.31 -13.71
C GLU A 374 20.00 -10.86 -15.02
N PRO A 375 20.58 -9.99 -15.87
CA PRO A 375 21.31 -10.43 -17.02
C PRO A 375 22.55 -11.21 -16.54
N GLY A 376 22.49 -12.52 -16.53
CA GLY A 376 23.57 -13.44 -16.20
C GLY A 376 23.72 -14.49 -17.27
N GLU A 377 24.95 -14.96 -17.53
CA GLU A 377 25.20 -16.10 -18.39
C GLU A 377 24.89 -17.40 -17.61
N TYR A 378 23.93 -18.17 -18.09
CA TYR A 378 23.70 -19.54 -17.63
C TYR A 378 24.88 -20.43 -18.03
N ASN A 379 25.66 -20.88 -17.07
CA ASN A 379 26.78 -21.79 -17.32
C ASN A 379 26.47 -23.26 -17.02
N GLY A 380 25.21 -23.63 -17.00
CA GLY A 380 24.76 -25.04 -16.90
C GLY A 380 24.65 -25.61 -15.50
N SER A 381 25.02 -24.89 -14.45
CA SER A 381 24.90 -25.33 -13.06
C SER A 381 24.83 -24.21 -12.01
N ASN A 382 25.16 -22.98 -12.34
CA ASN A 382 25.09 -21.86 -11.40
C ASN A 382 24.59 -20.61 -12.12
N TYR A 383 23.55 -20.00 -11.61
CA TYR A 383 23.21 -18.62 -11.91
C TYR A 383 24.08 -17.73 -11.00
N GLU A 384 25.09 -17.09 -11.55
CA GLU A 384 25.69 -15.98 -10.88
C GLU A 384 24.80 -14.75 -11.12
N TYR A 385 24.09 -14.31 -10.10
CA TYR A 385 23.40 -13.03 -10.12
C TYR A 385 24.44 -11.94 -10.25
N ALA A 386 24.46 -11.29 -11.40
CA ALA A 386 25.52 -10.34 -11.72
C ALA A 386 25.27 -8.94 -11.16
N ASN A 387 24.06 -8.65 -10.65
CA ASN A 387 23.71 -7.29 -10.24
C ASN A 387 23.46 -7.18 -8.72
N PRO A 388 24.42 -6.61 -7.95
CA PRO A 388 24.21 -6.33 -6.53
C PRO A 388 23.21 -5.19 -6.28
N GLU A 389 22.80 -4.43 -7.30
CA GLU A 389 21.95 -3.25 -7.16
C GLU A 389 20.53 -3.59 -6.71
N LEU A 390 19.97 -4.75 -7.10
CA LEU A 390 18.69 -5.27 -6.62
C LEU A 390 18.59 -5.35 -5.08
N TYR A 391 19.72 -5.38 -4.41
CA TYR A 391 19.83 -5.51 -2.96
C TYR A 391 20.10 -4.18 -2.25
N THR A 392 20.03 -3.06 -2.97
CA THR A 392 20.29 -1.72 -2.42
C THR A 392 19.19 -0.72 -2.77
N PRO A 393 17.91 -1.02 -2.43
CA PRO A 393 16.80 -0.13 -2.81
C PRO A 393 16.98 1.27 -2.20
N GLU A 394 16.82 2.29 -3.04
CA GLU A 394 16.93 3.70 -2.66
C GLU A 394 15.68 4.21 -1.97
N LEU A 395 14.51 3.63 -2.28
CA LEU A 395 13.25 3.99 -1.64
C LEU A 395 12.85 2.99 -0.56
N ALA A 396 12.33 3.51 0.53
CA ALA A 396 11.68 2.71 1.55
C ALA A 396 10.27 2.33 1.09
N VAL A 397 10.07 1.08 0.70
CA VAL A 397 8.81 0.57 0.15
C VAL A 397 7.92 0.01 1.25
N GLY A 398 6.62 0.32 1.19
CA GLY A 398 5.59 -0.34 1.99
C GLY A 398 4.29 -0.48 1.19
N ARG A 399 3.56 -1.55 1.42
CA ARG A 399 2.28 -1.82 0.76
C ARG A 399 1.12 -1.58 1.72
N ILE A 400 0.21 -0.68 1.36
CA ILE A 400 -1.07 -0.50 2.04
C ILE A 400 -2.07 -1.47 1.44
N VAL A 401 -2.23 -2.59 2.11
CA VAL A 401 -3.14 -3.67 1.74
C VAL A 401 -3.88 -4.18 2.97
N ALA A 402 -5.13 -4.54 2.82
CA ALA A 402 -5.98 -5.07 3.89
C ALA A 402 -7.12 -5.90 3.29
N ALA A 403 -7.88 -6.61 4.09
CA ALA A 403 -8.94 -7.49 3.61
C ALA A 403 -10.08 -6.74 2.88
N ASN A 404 -10.27 -5.46 3.21
CA ASN A 404 -11.31 -4.60 2.62
C ASN A 404 -10.93 -3.12 2.74
N VAL A 405 -11.75 -2.22 2.19
CA VAL A 405 -11.50 -0.78 2.19
C VAL A 405 -11.55 -0.17 3.60
N LEU A 406 -12.36 -0.72 4.51
CA LEU A 406 -12.44 -0.24 5.89
C LEU A 406 -11.11 -0.50 6.61
N ASP A 407 -10.59 -1.70 6.53
CA ASP A 407 -9.32 -2.07 7.15
C ASP A 407 -8.15 -1.29 6.55
N ALA A 408 -8.14 -1.06 5.23
CA ALA A 408 -7.09 -0.27 4.57
C ALA A 408 -7.12 1.20 5.03
N SER A 409 -8.31 1.81 5.10
CA SER A 409 -8.44 3.17 5.64
C SER A 409 -8.09 3.23 7.12
N ALA A 410 -8.45 2.20 7.89
CA ALA A 410 -8.07 2.09 9.30
C ALA A 410 -6.55 1.94 9.48
N LEU A 411 -5.88 1.17 8.62
CA LEU A 411 -4.42 1.08 8.61
C LEU A 411 -3.79 2.47 8.38
N VAL A 412 -4.26 3.21 7.36
CA VAL A 412 -3.78 4.57 7.11
C VAL A 412 -4.03 5.47 8.32
N VAL A 413 -5.25 5.49 8.86
CA VAL A 413 -5.58 6.32 10.04
C VAL A 413 -4.67 5.99 11.22
N ARG A 414 -4.50 4.70 11.57
CA ARG A 414 -3.60 4.29 12.67
C ARG A 414 -2.16 4.73 12.43
N SER A 415 -1.69 4.65 11.19
CA SER A 415 -0.34 5.05 10.81
C SER A 415 -0.13 6.56 11.03
N LEU A 416 -1.09 7.36 10.62
CA LEU A 416 -1.00 8.82 10.75
C LEU A 416 -1.16 9.28 12.21
N ASP A 417 -2.08 8.67 12.96
CA ASP A 417 -2.26 8.97 14.39
C ASP A 417 -1.09 8.50 15.24
N TYR A 418 -0.40 7.43 14.81
CA TYR A 418 0.73 6.88 15.55
C TYR A 418 1.90 7.85 15.62
N ASP A 419 2.15 8.61 14.57
CA ASP A 419 3.20 9.63 14.55
C ASP A 419 2.96 10.74 15.59
N GLU A 420 1.71 10.94 16.04
CA GLU A 420 1.30 11.98 16.97
C GLU A 420 1.18 11.50 18.44
N THR A 421 1.26 10.18 18.69
CA THR A 421 1.00 9.62 20.03
C THR A 421 2.28 9.34 20.81
N PRO A 422 2.27 9.49 22.16
CA PRO A 422 3.37 9.06 23.01
C PRO A 422 3.59 7.55 22.89
N LYS A 423 4.82 7.13 22.67
CA LYS A 423 5.17 5.75 22.35
C LYS A 423 5.61 4.99 23.60
N TYR A 424 4.91 3.89 23.92
CA TYR A 424 5.30 2.94 24.95
C TYR A 424 5.60 1.61 24.26
N HIS A 425 6.82 1.15 24.35
CA HIS A 425 7.26 -0.02 23.65
C HIS A 425 7.22 -1.27 24.54
N SER A 426 6.62 -2.33 24.02
CA SER A 426 6.70 -3.67 24.57
C SER A 426 6.96 -4.65 23.45
N ILE A 427 7.89 -5.59 23.65
CA ILE A 427 8.19 -6.61 22.66
C ILE A 427 7.68 -7.97 23.11
N LEU A 428 7.15 -8.71 22.17
CA LEU A 428 6.72 -10.09 22.31
C LEU A 428 7.52 -10.92 21.29
N THR A 429 8.24 -11.92 21.80
CA THR A 429 8.95 -12.84 20.92
C THR A 429 8.36 -14.23 21.05
N SER A 430 8.10 -14.87 19.92
CA SER A 430 7.66 -16.26 19.86
C SER A 430 8.64 -17.05 19.01
N ARG A 431 8.92 -18.28 19.42
CA ARG A 431 9.89 -19.11 18.77
C ARG A 431 9.57 -20.58 18.84
N MET A 432 9.77 -21.27 17.73
CA MET A 432 9.83 -22.72 17.68
C MET A 432 11.22 -23.20 18.10
N CYS A 433 11.32 -24.01 19.14
CA CYS A 433 12.58 -24.59 19.61
C CYS A 433 12.50 -26.12 19.55
N GLY A 434 13.06 -26.73 18.50
CA GLY A 434 13.21 -28.18 18.40
C GLY A 434 14.44 -28.73 19.12
N ASP A 435 15.48 -27.93 19.33
CA ASP A 435 16.72 -28.36 19.98
C ASP A 435 17.26 -27.30 20.94
N ALA A 436 17.46 -27.71 22.20
CA ALA A 436 17.62 -26.80 23.34
C ALA A 436 18.95 -26.02 23.39
N SER A 437 19.95 -26.39 22.59
CA SER A 437 21.32 -25.88 22.79
C SER A 437 21.72 -24.74 21.85
N ALA A 438 21.29 -24.77 20.59
CA ALA A 438 21.66 -23.74 19.60
C ALA A 438 20.79 -22.51 19.67
N ASN A 439 19.58 -22.67 20.11
CA ASN A 439 18.45 -21.78 19.93
C ASN A 439 18.31 -20.68 20.98
N CYS A 440 18.88 -20.84 22.17
CA CYS A 440 18.86 -19.81 23.22
C CYS A 440 19.78 -18.61 22.92
N ALA A 441 20.81 -18.80 22.09
CA ALA A 441 21.74 -17.73 21.74
C ALA A 441 21.10 -16.62 20.88
N GLU A 442 20.20 -16.99 19.99
CA GLU A 442 19.51 -16.03 19.11
C GLU A 442 18.48 -15.18 19.88
N HIS A 443 17.80 -15.79 20.83
CA HIS A 443 16.90 -15.07 21.74
C HIS A 443 17.66 -14.01 22.55
N GLN A 444 18.84 -14.38 23.05
CA GLN A 444 19.71 -13.44 23.77
C GLN A 444 20.24 -12.33 22.87
N ARG A 445 20.41 -12.58 21.57
CA ARG A 445 20.76 -11.53 20.60
C ARG A 445 19.61 -10.56 20.39
N ALA A 446 18.39 -11.04 20.14
CA ALA A 446 17.22 -10.17 19.98
C ALA A 446 17.02 -9.27 21.21
N GLU A 447 17.23 -9.79 22.42
CA GLU A 447 17.12 -9.02 23.65
C GLU A 447 18.26 -8.03 23.89
N ALA A 448 19.47 -8.34 23.40
CA ALA A 448 20.60 -7.43 23.52
C ALA A 448 20.40 -6.13 22.70
N PHE A 449 19.48 -6.14 21.76
CA PHE A 449 19.14 -4.97 20.93
C PHE A 449 18.00 -4.12 21.48
N LEU A 450 17.32 -4.55 22.54
CA LEU A 450 16.23 -3.78 23.11
C LEU A 450 16.75 -2.54 23.86
N PRO A 451 16.25 -1.34 23.56
CA PRO A 451 16.57 -0.14 24.30
C PRO A 451 16.25 -0.30 25.79
N ASN A 452 17.03 0.34 26.64
CA ASN A 452 16.78 0.36 28.07
C ASN A 452 15.39 0.91 28.39
N GLY A 453 14.54 0.09 29.01
CA GLY A 453 13.16 0.47 29.40
C GLY A 453 12.06 -0.21 28.61
N ILE A 454 12.38 -1.00 27.60
CA ILE A 454 11.39 -1.84 26.91
C ILE A 454 11.06 -3.06 27.77
N LEU A 455 9.77 -3.28 27.99
CA LEU A 455 9.29 -4.49 28.67
C LEU A 455 9.36 -5.66 27.68
N SER A 456 10.34 -6.56 27.87
CA SER A 456 10.42 -7.81 27.12
C SER A 456 9.56 -8.87 27.77
N THR A 457 8.60 -9.40 27.02
CA THR A 457 7.82 -10.59 27.41
C THR A 457 8.25 -11.74 26.52
N ARG A 458 9.01 -12.67 27.08
CA ARG A 458 9.51 -13.83 26.35
C ARG A 458 8.50 -14.95 26.30
N LEU A 459 8.48 -15.63 25.17
CA LEU A 459 7.64 -16.79 24.92
C LEU A 459 8.49 -18.00 24.57
N GLN A 460 8.49 -19.00 25.42
CA GLN A 460 9.30 -20.21 25.20
C GLN A 460 8.53 -21.52 25.37
N TRP A 461 9.06 -22.49 24.68
CA TRP A 461 8.69 -23.88 24.64
C TRP A 461 9.02 -24.65 25.94
N PRO A 462 8.22 -25.66 26.33
CA PRO A 462 8.49 -26.53 27.48
C PRO A 462 9.62 -27.52 27.18
N GLY A 463 10.68 -27.50 27.98
CA GLY A 463 11.81 -28.43 27.91
C GLY A 463 13.17 -27.77 28.09
N THR A 464 13.24 -26.45 28.04
CA THR A 464 14.41 -25.68 28.43
C THR A 464 14.32 -25.23 29.88
N PRO A 465 15.46 -24.96 30.56
CA PRO A 465 15.48 -24.61 31.99
C PRO A 465 14.55 -23.46 32.33
N ALA A 466 14.03 -23.48 33.53
CA ALA A 466 12.91 -22.80 34.12
C ALA A 466 12.81 -21.26 33.99
N ASP A 467 13.70 -20.60 33.26
CA ASP A 467 13.81 -19.13 33.27
C ASP A 467 12.91 -18.41 32.28
N TYR A 468 12.01 -19.12 31.58
CA TYR A 468 11.38 -18.61 30.38
C TYR A 468 9.91 -18.94 30.29
N ALA A 469 9.21 -18.71 31.32
CA ALA A 469 7.80 -18.95 31.30
C ALA A 469 7.07 -17.65 31.00
N LEU A 470 6.66 -17.42 29.78
CA LEU A 470 5.48 -16.61 29.57
C LEU A 470 5.23 -16.53 28.07
N GLY A 471 4.45 -17.40 27.58
CA GLY A 471 4.38 -17.43 26.24
C GLY A 471 3.05 -17.60 25.60
N PHE A 472 3.03 -17.38 24.29
CA PHE A 472 2.04 -17.88 23.40
C PHE A 472 1.78 -19.38 23.66
N TRP A 473 2.82 -20.11 23.97
CA TRP A 473 2.78 -21.55 24.16
C TRP A 473 2.64 -21.90 25.62
N LYS A 474 1.49 -22.41 26.00
CA LYS A 474 1.28 -22.95 27.36
C LYS A 474 1.93 -24.31 27.43
N PRO A 475 2.90 -24.55 28.36
CA PRO A 475 3.39 -25.87 28.58
C PRO A 475 2.26 -26.77 29.09
N LYS A 476 2.01 -27.87 28.42
CA LYS A 476 1.35 -29.01 29.06
C LYS A 476 2.44 -29.88 29.68
N ASP A 477 2.12 -30.42 30.84
CA ASP A 477 3.02 -31.16 31.73
C ASP A 477 3.67 -32.43 31.14
N THR A 478 3.58 -32.66 29.85
CA THR A 478 4.16 -33.84 29.18
C THR A 478 4.68 -33.52 27.78
N PHE A 479 5.83 -34.08 27.45
CA PHE A 479 6.55 -33.99 26.18
C PHE A 479 5.76 -34.37 24.90
N SER A 480 4.53 -34.78 25.01
CA SER A 480 3.74 -35.34 23.90
C SER A 480 2.57 -34.48 23.46
N SER A 481 2.40 -33.28 24.01
CA SER A 481 1.30 -32.41 23.61
C SER A 481 1.72 -30.97 23.56
N HIS A 482 1.85 -30.47 22.36
CA HIS A 482 2.11 -29.07 22.05
C HIS A 482 0.79 -28.32 22.09
N THR A 483 0.74 -27.15 22.68
CA THR A 483 -0.42 -26.27 22.55
C THR A 483 0.03 -24.96 22.00
N ALA A 484 -0.69 -24.49 20.96
CA ALA A 484 -0.60 -23.13 20.50
C ALA A 484 -0.70 -22.18 21.70
N GLY A 485 -0.03 -21.06 21.59
CA GLY A 485 -0.06 -20.05 22.60
C GLY A 485 -1.42 -19.41 22.77
N ASP A 486 -1.43 -18.40 23.60
CA ASP A 486 -2.59 -17.54 23.77
C ASP A 486 -2.45 -16.31 22.85
N PRO A 487 -3.13 -16.26 21.70
CA PRO A 487 -3.06 -15.12 20.78
C PRO A 487 -3.41 -13.80 21.47
N ALA A 488 -4.20 -13.84 22.56
CA ALA A 488 -4.54 -12.66 23.33
C ALA A 488 -3.32 -11.93 23.93
N LEU A 489 -2.16 -12.56 24.00
CA LEU A 489 -0.93 -11.86 24.42
C LEU A 489 -0.44 -10.86 23.38
N MET A 490 -0.78 -11.04 22.11
CA MET A 490 -0.44 -10.10 21.02
C MET A 490 -1.07 -8.73 21.28
N THR A 491 -2.22 -8.67 21.94
CA THR A 491 -2.91 -7.40 22.27
C THR A 491 -2.10 -6.51 23.21
N LYS A 492 -1.06 -7.04 23.88
CA LYS A 492 -0.24 -6.34 24.87
C LYS A 492 1.07 -5.81 24.31
N ALA A 493 1.45 -6.22 23.10
CA ALA A 493 2.75 -5.91 22.52
C ALA A 493 2.65 -4.87 21.40
N ASN A 494 3.66 -4.01 21.30
CA ASN A 494 3.86 -3.09 20.18
C ASN A 494 4.77 -3.70 19.11
N PHE A 495 5.66 -4.61 19.50
CA PHE A 495 6.56 -5.32 18.60
C PHE A 495 6.41 -6.82 18.82
N ILE A 496 6.26 -7.56 17.74
CA ILE A 496 6.05 -9.00 17.77
C ILE A 496 7.03 -9.65 16.79
N ILE A 497 7.82 -10.60 17.25
CA ILE A 497 8.69 -11.40 16.42
C ILE A 497 8.24 -12.85 16.55
N TYR A 498 7.87 -13.45 15.45
CA TYR A 498 7.62 -14.88 15.35
C TYR A 498 8.74 -15.54 14.55
N ASN A 499 9.22 -16.69 14.99
CA ASN A 499 10.15 -17.54 14.25
C ASN A 499 9.65 -18.99 14.30
N GLY A 500 9.28 -19.53 13.17
CA GLY A 500 8.73 -20.89 13.07
C GLY A 500 8.22 -21.21 11.68
N HIS A 501 7.38 -22.23 11.57
CA HIS A 501 6.69 -22.52 10.33
C HIS A 501 5.54 -21.55 10.09
N GLY A 502 5.29 -21.21 8.83
CA GLY A 502 4.20 -20.33 8.43
C GLY A 502 3.56 -20.78 7.14
N PHE A 503 2.31 -20.32 6.96
CA PHE A 503 1.49 -20.49 5.75
C PHE A 503 0.69 -19.19 5.54
N PRO A 504 0.05 -19.01 4.40
CA PRO A 504 -0.76 -17.82 4.15
C PRO A 504 -1.86 -17.58 5.19
N ASP A 505 -2.33 -18.62 5.86
CA ASP A 505 -3.43 -18.60 6.83
C ASP A 505 -2.98 -18.61 8.31
N GLY A 506 -1.66 -18.66 8.59
CA GLY A 506 -1.22 -18.64 9.99
C GLY A 506 0.20 -19.07 10.29
N TRP A 507 0.51 -19.08 11.57
CA TRP A 507 1.73 -19.61 12.15
C TRP A 507 1.53 -21.05 12.63
N TYR A 508 2.46 -21.93 12.29
CA TYR A 508 2.40 -23.35 12.54
C TYR A 508 3.58 -23.80 13.38
N TYR A 509 3.27 -24.47 14.45
CA TYR A 509 4.29 -24.92 15.37
C TYR A 509 5.07 -26.14 14.89
N TYR A 510 4.39 -27.09 14.23
CA TYR A 510 4.97 -28.34 13.81
C TYR A 510 4.56 -28.71 12.39
N TRP A 511 5.54 -28.94 11.52
CA TRP A 511 5.31 -29.24 10.10
C TRP A 511 4.37 -30.40 9.84
N ALA A 512 4.52 -31.52 10.63
CA ALA A 512 3.67 -32.70 10.44
C ALA A 512 2.19 -32.43 10.74
N HIS A 513 1.86 -31.34 11.43
CA HIS A 513 0.50 -30.97 11.81
C HIS A 513 -0.12 -29.93 10.85
N ALA A 514 0.65 -29.36 9.96
CA ALA A 514 0.15 -28.49 8.89
C ALA A 514 -0.85 -29.22 7.98
N HIS A 515 -0.76 -30.53 7.91
CA HIS A 515 -1.64 -31.40 7.14
C HIS A 515 -2.72 -32.13 7.97
N ASP A 516 -2.75 -31.94 9.29
CA ASP A 516 -3.65 -32.66 10.19
C ASP A 516 -4.59 -31.68 10.90
N TYR A 517 -5.72 -31.39 10.25
CA TYR A 517 -6.72 -30.40 10.66
C TYR A 517 -7.36 -30.63 12.02
N ASP A 518 -7.20 -31.83 12.62
CA ASP A 518 -7.83 -32.21 13.87
C ASP A 518 -7.06 -31.73 15.12
N ASN A 519 -5.85 -31.19 14.97
CA ASN A 519 -5.01 -30.73 16.09
C ASN A 519 -5.04 -29.20 16.26
N SER A 520 -6.18 -28.67 16.59
CA SER A 520 -6.44 -27.22 16.84
C SER A 520 -5.59 -26.55 17.93
N GLY A 521 -4.59 -27.23 18.46
CA GLY A 521 -3.75 -26.73 19.55
C GLY A 521 -2.36 -26.23 19.13
N ASP A 522 -1.92 -26.47 17.89
CA ASP A 522 -0.53 -26.26 17.47
C ASP A 522 -0.37 -25.16 16.41
N THR A 523 -1.43 -24.39 16.16
CA THR A 523 -1.46 -23.32 15.17
C THR A 523 -2.04 -22.04 15.74
N ILE A 524 -1.62 -20.89 15.22
CA ILE A 524 -2.31 -19.60 15.36
C ILE A 524 -2.74 -19.19 13.97
N ARG A 525 -4.03 -19.24 13.69
CA ARG A 525 -4.61 -18.97 12.37
C ARG A 525 -5.21 -17.59 12.28
N THR A 526 -5.59 -17.21 11.09
CA THR A 526 -6.26 -15.93 10.82
C THR A 526 -7.50 -15.73 11.70
N GLU A 527 -8.34 -16.78 11.90
CA GLU A 527 -9.50 -16.71 12.77
C GLU A 527 -9.17 -16.46 14.27
N ASP A 528 -7.99 -16.89 14.72
CA ASP A 528 -7.55 -16.67 16.10
C ASP A 528 -7.09 -15.24 16.37
N VAL A 529 -6.60 -14.55 15.32
CA VAL A 529 -6.03 -13.20 15.45
C VAL A 529 -6.98 -12.12 14.98
N ARG A 530 -7.85 -12.40 14.04
CA ARG A 530 -8.71 -11.40 13.39
C ARG A 530 -9.59 -10.62 14.37
N ASP A 531 -10.17 -11.32 15.35
CA ASP A 531 -11.05 -10.71 16.35
C ASP A 531 -10.30 -10.13 17.56
N LEU A 532 -8.96 -10.11 17.53
CA LEU A 532 -8.18 -9.49 18.59
C LEU A 532 -8.25 -7.94 18.48
N GLU A 533 -8.15 -7.31 19.62
CA GLU A 533 -7.99 -5.85 19.74
C GLU A 533 -6.50 -5.53 19.96
N MET A 534 -5.73 -5.63 18.89
CA MET A 534 -4.29 -5.37 18.98
C MET A 534 -4.04 -3.87 19.17
N LYS A 535 -3.02 -3.55 19.96
CA LYS A 535 -2.44 -2.22 19.92
C LYS A 535 -1.84 -1.99 18.53
N PRO A 536 -1.63 -0.74 18.11
CA PRO A 536 -0.80 -0.48 16.95
C PRO A 536 0.55 -1.17 17.10
N SER A 537 0.73 -2.30 16.45
CA SER A 537 1.88 -3.18 16.61
C SER A 537 2.55 -3.47 15.28
N ILE A 538 3.86 -3.70 15.34
CA ILE A 538 4.66 -4.15 14.21
C ILE A 538 4.95 -5.62 14.42
N VAL A 539 4.54 -6.45 13.46
CA VAL A 539 4.69 -7.90 13.50
C VAL A 539 5.70 -8.32 12.45
N PHE A 540 6.75 -9.00 12.84
CA PHE A 540 7.69 -9.64 11.94
C PHE A 540 7.54 -11.16 12.03
N SER A 541 7.11 -11.78 10.93
CA SER A 541 6.98 -13.22 10.79
C SER A 541 8.19 -13.79 10.05
N ALA A 542 9.20 -14.24 10.80
CA ALA A 542 10.31 -15.02 10.26
C ALA A 542 9.83 -16.45 10.03
N SER A 543 9.04 -16.63 8.97
CA SER A 543 8.34 -17.87 8.65
C SER A 543 7.84 -17.87 7.21
N CYS A 544 7.68 -19.05 6.62
CA CYS A 544 7.24 -19.22 5.25
C CYS A 544 5.88 -18.58 4.97
N LEU A 545 5.69 -18.02 3.77
CA LEU A 545 4.40 -17.71 3.15
C LEU A 545 3.44 -16.77 3.92
N CYS A 546 3.84 -16.24 5.08
CA CYS A 546 2.93 -15.41 5.89
C CYS A 546 2.52 -14.09 5.24
N SER A 547 3.24 -13.64 4.20
CA SER A 547 2.91 -12.47 3.38
C SER A 547 2.54 -12.84 1.94
N ALA A 548 2.28 -14.09 1.64
CA ALA A 548 1.88 -14.55 0.32
C ALA A 548 0.43 -14.15 0.02
N LEU A 549 0.24 -12.96 -0.54
CA LEU A 549 -1.06 -12.48 -1.06
C LEU A 549 -1.19 -12.69 -2.56
N ASP A 550 -0.10 -12.99 -3.20
CA ASP A 550 -0.03 -13.33 -4.60
C ASP A 550 -0.47 -14.78 -4.76
N TRP A 551 -1.30 -14.98 -5.67
CA TRP A 551 -1.69 -16.29 -6.07
C TRP A 551 -1.13 -16.55 -7.48
N PRO A 552 -0.66 -17.75 -7.76
CA PRO A 552 -0.80 -19.01 -7.05
C PRO A 552 0.41 -19.34 -6.17
N THR A 553 0.23 -19.41 -4.87
CA THR A 553 1.15 -20.15 -4.05
C THR A 553 0.85 -21.63 -4.16
N ILE A 554 1.86 -22.41 -4.44
CA ILE A 554 1.77 -23.85 -4.78
C ILE A 554 1.18 -24.71 -3.66
N TRP A 555 1.19 -24.20 -2.42
CA TRP A 555 0.73 -24.95 -1.24
C TRP A 555 -0.78 -24.90 -0.97
N ALA A 556 -1.59 -24.41 -1.89
CA ALA A 556 -3.05 -24.53 -1.79
C ALA A 556 -3.57 -25.97 -1.73
N GLY A 557 -2.69 -26.96 -1.89
CA GLY A 557 -3.03 -28.37 -1.70
C GLY A 557 -3.27 -28.79 -0.26
N ALA A 558 -2.86 -27.97 0.72
CA ALA A 558 -2.97 -28.33 2.14
C ALA A 558 -4.30 -27.94 2.76
N THR A 559 -5.04 -27.00 2.20
CA THR A 559 -6.34 -26.59 2.74
C THR A 559 -7.42 -26.60 1.66
N ASP A 560 -8.57 -27.23 1.95
CA ASP A 560 -9.77 -27.17 1.10
C ASP A 560 -10.36 -25.74 1.01
N GLU A 561 -9.85 -24.81 1.80
CA GLU A 561 -10.23 -23.39 1.81
C GLU A 561 -9.15 -22.55 1.13
N ARG A 562 -9.38 -22.21 -0.11
CA ARG A 562 -8.42 -21.50 -0.96
C ARG A 562 -8.35 -20.01 -0.68
N PRO A 563 -7.18 -19.39 -0.87
CA PRO A 563 -6.96 -17.96 -0.70
C PRO A 563 -7.56 -17.11 -1.82
N GLY A 564 -8.84 -17.30 -2.15
CA GLY A 564 -9.62 -16.32 -2.92
C GLY A 564 -10.31 -15.30 -2.03
N ASN A 565 -10.35 -15.57 -0.73
CA ASN A 565 -10.99 -14.73 0.27
C ASN A 565 -9.91 -13.95 1.04
N PRO A 566 -9.86 -12.61 0.91
CA PRO A 566 -8.92 -11.77 1.66
C PRO A 566 -8.97 -11.97 3.18
N ASP A 567 -10.11 -12.42 3.69
CA ASP A 567 -10.35 -12.65 5.11
C ASP A 567 -9.60 -13.86 5.67
N THR A 568 -9.02 -14.71 4.82
CA THR A 568 -8.28 -15.92 5.25
C THR A 568 -6.77 -15.71 5.34
N PHE A 569 -6.24 -14.60 4.81
CA PHE A 569 -4.81 -14.32 4.90
C PHE A 569 -4.41 -13.83 6.29
N PHE A 570 -3.40 -14.47 6.87
CA PHE A 570 -2.93 -14.17 8.21
C PHE A 570 -2.43 -12.73 8.36
N SER A 571 -1.64 -12.25 7.41
CA SER A 571 -1.17 -10.86 7.37
C SER A 571 -2.32 -9.84 7.37
N LEU A 572 -3.38 -10.12 6.60
CA LEU A 572 -4.56 -9.25 6.55
C LEU A 572 -5.42 -9.37 7.82
N GLY A 573 -5.45 -10.54 8.43
CA GLY A 573 -6.06 -10.75 9.75
C GLY A 573 -5.39 -9.93 10.85
N LEU A 574 -4.06 -9.86 10.86
CA LEU A 574 -3.31 -9.01 11.78
C LEU A 574 -3.60 -7.51 11.56
N ILE A 575 -3.65 -7.06 10.31
CA ILE A 575 -4.03 -5.67 9.97
C ILE A 575 -5.45 -5.37 10.43
N HIS A 576 -6.40 -6.29 10.22
CA HIS A 576 -7.78 -6.16 10.70
C HIS A 576 -7.83 -6.04 12.23
N ALA A 577 -7.06 -6.85 12.95
CA ALA A 577 -6.96 -6.86 14.40
C ALA A 577 -6.37 -5.57 15.00
N GLY A 578 -5.72 -4.74 14.21
CA GLY A 578 -5.15 -3.46 14.64
C GLY A 578 -3.64 -3.31 14.47
N ALA A 579 -2.95 -4.29 13.88
CA ALA A 579 -1.53 -4.14 13.59
C ALA A 579 -1.25 -2.92 12.70
N LEU A 580 -0.13 -2.25 12.96
CA LEU A 580 0.37 -1.10 12.22
C LEU A 580 1.15 -1.53 10.97
N ALA A 581 1.83 -2.67 11.10
CA ALA A 581 2.56 -3.28 10.00
C ALA A 581 2.74 -4.78 10.23
N HIS A 582 2.84 -5.51 9.12
CA HIS A 582 3.28 -6.90 9.08
C HIS A 582 4.44 -7.01 8.08
N ILE A 583 5.52 -7.66 8.50
CA ILE A 583 6.66 -8.01 7.67
C ILE A 583 6.76 -9.53 7.65
N GLY A 584 6.89 -10.10 6.47
CA GLY A 584 7.00 -11.55 6.31
C GLY A 584 7.31 -11.96 4.89
N SER A 585 7.46 -13.24 4.68
CA SER A 585 7.89 -13.83 3.43
C SER A 585 6.72 -14.13 2.50
N THR A 586 6.92 -13.89 1.22
CA THR A 586 5.98 -14.25 0.15
C THR A 586 6.15 -15.69 -0.31
N GLU A 587 7.27 -16.33 0.07
CA GLU A 587 7.66 -17.66 -0.32
C GLU A 587 8.14 -18.49 0.88
N GLU A 588 8.74 -19.67 0.62
CA GLU A 588 9.36 -20.50 1.64
C GLU A 588 10.58 -19.79 2.25
N SER A 589 10.44 -19.39 3.49
CA SER A 589 11.48 -18.75 4.28
C SER A 589 12.46 -19.77 4.85
N TRP A 590 13.72 -19.42 4.82
CA TRP A 590 14.77 -20.28 5.30
C TRP A 590 15.39 -19.71 6.59
N GLY A 591 15.41 -20.53 7.62
CA GLY A 591 16.01 -20.22 8.90
C GLY A 591 17.20 -21.11 9.21
N ALA A 592 17.98 -20.72 10.23
CA ALA A 592 19.14 -21.47 10.73
C ALA A 592 18.82 -22.88 11.31
N PHE A 593 17.66 -23.44 11.00
CA PHE A 593 17.18 -24.71 11.54
C PHE A 593 18.02 -25.93 11.10
N PHE A 594 18.62 -25.88 9.95
CA PHE A 594 19.41 -26.98 9.43
C PHE A 594 20.88 -26.73 9.69
N GLY A 595 21.27 -27.11 10.90
CA GLY A 595 22.58 -26.90 11.44
C GLY A 595 23.75 -27.21 10.51
N GLY A 596 24.59 -26.25 10.29
CA GLY A 596 26.00 -26.42 10.07
C GLY A 596 26.53 -26.22 8.66
N GLU A 597 25.72 -26.10 7.63
CA GLU A 597 26.21 -25.90 6.26
C GLU A 597 25.85 -24.55 5.63
N PHE A 598 24.92 -23.80 6.24
CA PHE A 598 24.53 -22.47 5.76
C PHE A 598 25.29 -21.38 6.48
N ASN A 599 25.96 -20.52 5.74
CA ASN A 599 26.69 -19.37 6.27
C ASN A 599 25.78 -18.19 6.69
N GLY A 600 24.49 -18.23 6.37
CA GLY A 600 23.47 -17.24 6.72
C GLY A 600 22.60 -17.69 7.89
N TYR A 601 21.90 -16.74 8.50
CA TYR A 601 21.00 -17.00 9.63
C TYR A 601 19.51 -16.87 9.27
N GLY A 602 19.19 -16.62 7.99
CA GLY A 602 17.84 -16.54 7.47
C GLY A 602 17.01 -15.39 8.05
N ASP A 603 15.70 -15.51 7.91
CA ASP A 603 14.73 -14.46 8.26
C ASP A 603 14.78 -13.99 9.72
N PHE A 604 15.20 -14.85 10.64
CA PHE A 604 15.29 -14.43 12.04
C PHE A 604 16.41 -13.41 12.29
N GLU A 605 17.57 -13.57 11.64
CA GLU A 605 18.64 -12.57 11.72
C GLU A 605 18.21 -11.26 11.03
N LEU A 606 17.47 -11.37 9.92
CA LEU A 606 16.87 -10.20 9.27
C LEU A 606 15.90 -9.49 10.22
N ALA A 607 15.02 -10.23 10.90
CA ALA A 607 14.10 -9.68 11.90
C ALA A 607 14.82 -8.97 13.05
N THR A 608 15.88 -9.58 13.58
CA THR A 608 16.65 -8.96 14.67
C THR A 608 17.39 -7.72 14.21
N THR A 609 17.94 -7.73 13.00
CA THR A 609 18.58 -6.56 12.40
C THR A 609 17.56 -5.45 12.18
N TYR A 610 16.37 -5.78 11.67
CA TYR A 610 15.27 -4.84 11.48
C TYR A 610 14.89 -4.11 12.77
N PHE A 611 14.64 -4.84 13.86
CA PHE A 611 14.26 -4.21 15.13
C PHE A 611 15.40 -3.41 15.76
N LYS A 612 16.63 -3.76 15.48
CA LYS A 612 17.77 -2.94 15.87
C LYS A 612 17.76 -1.59 15.16
N GLU A 613 17.64 -1.59 13.83
CA GLU A 613 17.58 -0.35 13.05
C GLU A 613 16.38 0.51 13.43
N LEU A 614 15.25 -0.13 13.68
CA LEU A 614 14.03 0.55 14.07
C LEU A 614 14.14 1.27 15.42
N LEU A 615 14.73 0.60 16.41
CA LEU A 615 14.68 1.03 17.81
C LEU A 615 15.95 1.79 18.25
N ASP A 616 17.12 1.40 17.77
CA ASP A 616 18.40 2.04 18.15
C ASP A 616 18.65 3.30 17.31
N ASP A 617 18.30 3.27 16.03
CA ASP A 617 18.57 4.36 15.09
C ASP A 617 17.36 5.29 14.84
N ASP A 618 16.22 5.04 15.54
CA ASP A 618 14.99 5.84 15.46
C ASP A 618 14.49 6.04 14.01
N LEU A 619 14.53 4.95 13.23
CA LEU A 619 14.15 4.97 11.83
C LEU A 619 12.65 4.66 11.65
N SER A 620 12.07 5.15 10.56
CA SER A 620 10.75 4.71 10.14
C SER A 620 10.74 3.23 9.77
N ILE A 621 9.55 2.60 9.85
CA ILE A 621 9.41 1.16 9.61
C ILE A 621 9.93 0.74 8.22
N GLY A 622 9.70 1.54 7.19
CA GLY A 622 10.19 1.26 5.84
C GLY A 622 11.69 1.45 5.69
N LYS A 623 12.27 2.51 6.30
CA LYS A 623 13.73 2.72 6.28
C LYS A 623 14.45 1.64 7.07
N ALA A 624 13.95 1.29 8.25
CA ALA A 624 14.50 0.19 9.04
C ALA A 624 14.47 -1.13 8.26
N HIS A 625 13.39 -1.41 7.53
CA HIS A 625 13.26 -2.59 6.68
C HIS A 625 14.28 -2.57 5.53
N SER A 626 14.39 -1.47 4.80
CA SER A 626 15.36 -1.34 3.71
C SER A 626 16.81 -1.49 4.19
N ILE A 627 17.19 -0.77 5.25
CA ILE A 627 18.56 -0.80 5.82
C ILE A 627 18.88 -2.17 6.41
N ALA A 628 17.94 -2.80 7.13
CA ALA A 628 18.15 -4.13 7.68
C ALA A 628 18.45 -5.16 6.59
N ARG A 629 17.71 -5.11 5.50
CA ARG A 629 17.91 -5.99 4.33
C ARG A 629 19.27 -5.76 3.68
N GLN A 630 19.68 -4.51 3.47
CA GLN A 630 21.01 -4.18 2.95
C GLN A 630 22.13 -4.65 3.88
N LYS A 631 22.01 -4.43 5.18
CA LYS A 631 22.99 -4.91 6.18
C LYS A 631 23.06 -6.43 6.22
N TYR A 632 21.89 -7.09 6.17
CA TYR A 632 21.81 -8.55 6.10
C TYR A 632 22.54 -9.07 4.88
N TYR A 633 22.21 -8.57 3.69
CA TYR A 633 22.84 -8.98 2.44
C TYR A 633 24.34 -8.70 2.40
N SER A 634 24.81 -7.62 3.00
CA SER A 634 26.24 -7.31 3.07
C SER A 634 27.05 -8.30 3.91
N GLN A 635 26.39 -9.03 4.82
CA GLN A 635 27.00 -10.03 5.69
C GLN A 635 26.82 -11.45 5.14
N TYR A 636 25.67 -11.70 4.51
CA TYR A 636 25.23 -13.02 4.07
C TYR A 636 24.77 -12.91 2.61
N ASN A 637 25.34 -13.71 1.73
CA ASN A 637 25.08 -13.59 0.29
C ASN A 637 24.92 -14.95 -0.43
N SER A 638 24.60 -16.01 0.31
CA SER A 638 24.22 -17.29 -0.29
C SER A 638 22.90 -17.16 -1.06
N ALA A 639 22.52 -18.16 -1.85
CA ALA A 639 21.23 -18.20 -2.54
C ALA A 639 20.06 -18.09 -1.54
N PHE A 640 20.17 -18.74 -0.38
CA PHE A 640 19.18 -18.65 0.70
C PHE A 640 19.04 -17.24 1.25
N ASP A 641 20.17 -16.56 1.48
CA ASP A 641 20.15 -15.18 1.99
C ASP A 641 19.53 -14.22 0.99
N LYS A 642 19.78 -14.43 -0.30
CA LYS A 642 19.16 -13.65 -1.39
C LYS A 642 17.66 -13.88 -1.44
N THR A 643 17.19 -15.12 -1.30
CA THR A 643 15.77 -15.42 -1.22
C THR A 643 15.14 -14.72 -0.03
N CYS A 644 15.67 -14.88 1.18
CA CYS A 644 15.18 -14.17 2.37
C CYS A 644 15.12 -12.65 2.19
N PHE A 645 16.10 -12.07 1.50
CA PHE A 645 16.08 -10.64 1.18
C PHE A 645 14.92 -10.27 0.26
N LEU A 646 14.68 -11.04 -0.79
CA LEU A 646 13.73 -10.72 -1.86
C LEU A 646 12.28 -10.98 -1.46
N GLU A 647 12.02 -12.07 -0.74
CA GLU A 647 10.69 -12.50 -0.34
C GLU A 647 10.09 -11.67 0.81
N ASN A 648 10.95 -11.03 1.63
CA ASN A 648 10.46 -10.22 2.74
C ASN A 648 9.85 -8.91 2.26
N VAL A 649 8.55 -8.75 2.53
CA VAL A 649 7.76 -7.58 2.15
C VAL A 649 7.14 -6.90 3.37
N LEU A 650 6.95 -5.59 3.27
CA LEU A 650 6.33 -4.77 4.31
C LEU A 650 4.89 -4.42 3.92
N TYR A 651 3.92 -4.94 4.66
CA TYR A 651 2.53 -4.49 4.62
C TYR A 651 2.30 -3.47 5.72
N GLY A 652 2.28 -2.20 5.35
CA GLY A 652 2.20 -1.06 6.25
C GLY A 652 2.62 0.25 5.58
N GLU A 653 2.48 1.33 6.28
CA GLU A 653 2.86 2.67 5.83
C GLU A 653 4.35 2.92 6.12
N PRO A 654 5.21 3.11 5.09
CA PRO A 654 6.67 3.03 5.27
C PRO A 654 7.28 4.20 6.07
N ALA A 655 6.62 5.35 6.16
CA ALA A 655 7.17 6.53 6.85
C ALA A 655 6.79 6.63 8.33
N VAL A 656 6.03 5.66 8.87
CA VAL A 656 5.72 5.62 10.31
C VAL A 656 7.00 5.46 11.12
N ASN A 657 7.19 6.32 12.09
CA ASN A 657 8.28 6.23 13.05
C ASN A 657 7.72 5.75 14.40
N PRO A 658 7.98 4.50 14.83
CA PRO A 658 7.45 3.92 16.07
C PRO A 658 8.08 4.42 17.35
#